data_4d805a926c9f1ea20911180e1e09ca45
#
_entry.id   4d805a926c9f1ea20911180e1e09ca45
#
_cell.length_a   1.000
_cell.length_b   1.000
_cell.length_c   1.000
_cell.angle_alpha   90.00
_cell.angle_beta   90.00
_cell.angle_gamma   90.00
#
_symmetry.space_group_name_H-M   'P 1'
#
loop_
_entity.id
_entity.type
_entity.pdbx_description
1 polymer ?
#
loop_
_entity_poly.entity_id
_entity_poly.type
_entity_poly.pdbx_seq_one_letter_code
_entity_poly.pdbx_strand_id
1 'polypeptide(L)'
;MTRAGESLREASQPMCLLSMKAKIRMGTWNVRTMYEAGKAAQVAAEMRRYRIEVLGICESRWNGCGRSQLSTGETIIYSGHPEDNHEHTEGVAIMMSPTAAKALMQWEPISSRIMTARFNSKGKKVTIIQCYAPTNASEHEKKEDFYSQLQTVMDNVPKSDIKILMGDMNAKLGGDNTGRELTMGREALGEMNENGELFSDFCAFNDLVIGGSVFKHRDIHKATWISPDGHTKNQIDFIPISRKWRRSLLDTRSRRGADVGSDHYLVQGTFKVKLKASRIPGDRPQCKFNTHKLKDTITQDIFTATVRAKQETLRGTTEESSVEDHWNSLKVIFNETCSTVLGRKKKQDKEWLSTDTWKLIEERRKVKEKMIQCKDGQEKETLNSTYTALDKEVKKSARKDKRQFYDNLATEAEKAAGKRDLRTLYQITKSLSGKRSTQVKPIKDSQGNPITKEERQIKQWADHFKGLLNRPPPTTRPVIPTTARTQLQVDTNPPTKTEVMNAIKLLKAGKAAGPDGIPPEALKADPETTADMLTPLLQKIWKEGKVPTDWRKGYLVKLPKKGDLGLCKNWRGIMLLSTPSKILSRIILERIKDALDTELRPEQAGFRKGKSCSDQIATLRIIIEQSMEWQSNLYLNFIDFEKAFDSVDREVIWKLLEYYGVPQIFINLIQQLYDNGTCQVIHNGKLSEAFGVNTGVRQGCLLSPMIFLIVVDWIMRQTVGNEKTGISWTDVKNLEDLDFARG
;
A
#
# COMPACT_ATOMS: atom_id res chain seq x y z
N MET A 1 -34.61 33.61 19.29
CA MET A 1 -33.33 33.82 18.58
C MET A 1 -32.25 33.04 19.27
N THR A 2 -31.97 31.84 18.80
CA THR A 2 -30.84 31.02 19.27
C THR A 2 -30.25 30.36 18.04
N ARG A 3 -29.01 30.72 17.73
CA ARG A 3 -28.23 30.22 16.59
C ARG A 3 -27.89 28.74 16.77
N ALA A 4 -28.27 27.96 15.80
CA ALA A 4 -27.82 26.58 15.64
C ALA A 4 -26.31 26.55 15.37
N GLY A 5 -25.58 25.72 16.13
CA GLY A 5 -24.17 25.49 15.95
C GLY A 5 -23.89 24.63 14.70
N GLU A 6 -23.19 25.17 13.73
CA GLU A 6 -22.64 24.44 12.61
C GLU A 6 -21.50 23.54 13.10
N SER A 7 -21.73 22.25 13.05
CA SER A 7 -20.72 21.21 13.22
C SER A 7 -19.73 21.28 12.06
N LEU A 8 -18.54 21.81 12.33
CA LEU A 8 -17.40 21.80 11.41
C LEU A 8 -16.98 20.35 11.09
N ARG A 9 -17.42 19.85 9.95
CA ARG A 9 -16.79 18.69 9.30
C ARG A 9 -15.38 19.10 8.89
N GLU A 10 -14.36 18.65 9.62
CA GLU A 10 -12.97 18.67 9.16
C GLU A 10 -12.83 17.76 7.93
N ALA A 11 -13.03 18.32 6.75
CA ALA A 11 -12.65 17.70 5.50
C ALA A 11 -11.13 17.52 5.49
N SER A 12 -10.64 16.28 5.47
CA SER A 12 -9.22 15.95 5.37
C SER A 12 -8.66 16.55 4.08
N GLN A 13 -7.90 17.64 4.20
CA GLN A 13 -7.27 18.32 3.06
C GLN A 13 -6.33 17.34 2.32
N PRO A 14 -6.23 17.42 0.97
CA PRO A 14 -5.27 16.64 0.22
C PRO A 14 -3.88 16.94 0.72
N MET A 15 -3.09 15.90 1.04
CA MET A 15 -1.73 16.11 1.51
C MET A 15 -0.91 16.71 0.38
N CYS A 16 -0.48 17.94 0.59
CA CYS A 16 0.35 18.70 -0.32
C CYS A 16 1.76 18.75 0.24
N LEU A 17 2.78 18.56 -0.58
CA LEU A 17 4.17 18.66 -0.15
C LEU A 17 4.47 20.08 0.36
N LEU A 18 4.07 21.12 -0.38
CA LEU A 18 4.22 22.50 0.02
C LEU A 18 2.88 23.12 0.37
N SER A 19 2.80 23.76 1.53
CA SER A 19 1.61 24.50 1.99
C SER A 19 1.94 25.97 2.19
N MET A 20 0.90 26.83 2.09
CA MET A 20 1.07 28.27 2.31
C MET A 20 1.27 28.65 3.79
N LYS A 21 0.81 27.81 4.72
CA LYS A 21 0.82 28.07 6.16
C LYS A 21 2.06 27.54 6.86
N ALA A 22 2.65 26.42 6.39
CA ALA A 22 3.76 25.75 7.04
C ALA A 22 5.08 25.91 6.25
N LYS A 23 6.20 26.07 6.98
CA LYS A 23 7.54 25.91 6.44
C LYS A 23 7.83 24.42 6.27
N ILE A 24 8.37 24.04 5.13
CA ILE A 24 8.77 22.66 4.82
C ILE A 24 10.27 22.62 4.64
N ARG A 25 10.90 21.56 5.13
CA ARG A 25 12.33 21.32 5.00
C ARG A 25 12.54 20.18 4.01
N MET A 26 13.42 20.43 3.05
CA MET A 26 13.94 19.42 2.12
C MET A 26 15.46 19.43 2.23
N GLY A 27 16.11 18.34 1.90
CA GLY A 27 17.56 18.27 1.99
C GLY A 27 18.17 17.43 0.88
N THR A 28 19.48 17.53 0.72
CA THR A 28 20.30 16.62 -0.06
C THR A 28 21.50 16.18 0.76
N TRP A 29 21.93 14.94 0.58
CA TRP A 29 23.05 14.39 1.34
C TRP A 29 23.75 13.27 0.55
N ASN A 30 25.04 13.43 0.34
CA ASN A 30 25.88 12.33 -0.10
C ASN A 30 26.21 11.46 1.13
N VAL A 31 25.75 10.24 1.16
CA VAL A 31 25.89 9.32 2.29
C VAL A 31 26.98 8.27 2.09
N ARG A 32 27.71 8.36 0.97
CA ARG A 32 28.78 7.45 0.50
C ARG A 32 28.31 6.03 0.21
N THR A 33 27.29 5.55 0.87
CA THR A 33 26.66 4.26 0.59
C THR A 33 25.40 4.08 1.41
N MET A 34 24.40 3.45 0.82
CA MET A 34 23.23 2.88 1.50
C MET A 34 23.29 1.34 1.59
N TYR A 35 24.35 0.76 1.03
CA TYR A 35 24.53 -0.69 0.96
C TYR A 35 24.90 -1.31 2.32
N GLU A 36 25.44 -0.51 3.22
CA GLU A 36 25.76 -0.95 4.58
C GLU A 36 24.52 -1.28 5.38
N ALA A 37 24.61 -2.36 6.16
CA ALA A 37 23.53 -2.79 7.03
C ALA A 37 23.11 -1.68 8.02
N GLY A 38 21.82 -1.34 8.07
CA GLY A 38 21.28 -0.33 8.98
C GLY A 38 21.46 1.13 8.54
N LYS A 39 22.16 1.40 7.44
CA LYS A 39 22.41 2.76 6.97
C LYS A 39 21.12 3.52 6.63
N ALA A 40 20.19 2.85 5.95
CA ALA A 40 18.90 3.46 5.62
C ALA A 40 18.10 3.87 6.87
N ALA A 41 18.17 3.08 7.94
CA ALA A 41 17.52 3.40 9.21
C ALA A 41 18.17 4.61 9.90
N GLN A 42 19.50 4.73 9.85
CA GLN A 42 20.24 5.89 10.38
C GLN A 42 19.88 7.16 9.61
N VAL A 43 19.88 7.11 8.27
CA VAL A 43 19.46 8.24 7.42
C VAL A 43 18.02 8.67 7.73
N ALA A 44 17.11 7.71 7.89
CA ALA A 44 15.72 8.00 8.26
C ALA A 44 15.60 8.62 9.66
N ALA A 45 16.42 8.19 10.61
CA ALA A 45 16.46 8.78 11.96
C ALA A 45 16.92 10.26 11.92
N GLU A 46 17.97 10.55 11.17
CA GLU A 46 18.44 11.93 10.98
C GLU A 46 17.42 12.79 10.21
N MET A 47 16.77 12.22 9.18
CA MET A 47 15.71 12.88 8.46
C MET A 47 14.56 13.32 9.42
N ARG A 48 14.14 12.46 10.36
CA ARG A 48 13.15 12.78 11.38
C ARG A 48 13.66 13.84 12.36
N ARG A 49 14.90 13.71 12.82
CA ARG A 49 15.55 14.67 13.75
C ARG A 49 15.53 16.09 13.21
N TYR A 50 15.88 16.27 11.93
CA TYR A 50 15.90 17.58 11.27
C TYR A 50 14.54 17.98 10.69
N ARG A 51 13.50 17.15 10.84
CA ARG A 51 12.13 17.35 10.32
C ARG A 51 12.13 17.59 8.81
N ILE A 52 12.88 16.78 8.07
CA ILE A 52 12.96 16.84 6.62
C ILE A 52 11.84 16.01 6.03
N GLU A 53 11.07 16.58 5.10
CA GLU A 53 9.98 15.90 4.43
C GLU A 53 10.44 15.13 3.19
N VAL A 54 11.43 15.66 2.46
CA VAL A 54 12.03 15.03 1.29
C VAL A 54 13.55 15.18 1.39
N LEU A 55 14.27 14.07 1.32
CA LEU A 55 15.70 13.99 1.35
C LEU A 55 16.22 13.32 0.07
N GLY A 56 16.96 14.07 -0.74
CA GLY A 56 17.75 13.53 -1.83
C GLY A 56 19.02 12.87 -1.29
N ILE A 57 19.40 11.76 -1.86
CA ILE A 57 20.55 10.97 -1.46
C ILE A 57 21.43 10.76 -2.67
N CYS A 58 22.73 11.04 -2.52
CA CYS A 58 23.77 10.70 -3.49
C CYS A 58 24.58 9.52 -2.99
N GLU A 59 25.18 8.76 -3.91
CA GLU A 59 25.93 7.54 -3.66
C GLU A 59 25.15 6.52 -2.84
N SER A 60 23.92 6.20 -3.29
CA SER A 60 23.17 5.12 -2.66
C SER A 60 23.85 3.77 -2.84
N ARG A 61 24.61 3.61 -3.91
CA ARG A 61 25.31 2.39 -4.31
C ARG A 61 24.39 1.17 -4.44
N TRP A 62 23.13 1.42 -4.73
CA TRP A 62 22.17 0.38 -5.07
C TRP A 62 22.05 0.26 -6.58
N ASN A 63 22.10 -0.96 -7.10
CA ASN A 63 21.84 -1.26 -8.50
C ASN A 63 20.33 -1.35 -8.78
N GLY A 64 19.96 -1.24 -10.05
CA GLY A 64 18.57 -1.22 -10.48
C GLY A 64 17.83 0.04 -10.06
N CYS A 65 16.53 0.02 -10.18
CA CYS A 65 15.65 1.10 -9.75
C CYS A 65 14.43 0.54 -9.02
N GLY A 66 13.90 1.28 -8.07
CA GLY A 66 12.76 0.78 -7.32
C GLY A 66 12.18 1.74 -6.28
N ARG A 67 11.14 1.25 -5.62
CA ARG A 67 10.48 1.93 -4.51
C ARG A 67 10.37 0.96 -3.34
N SER A 68 10.92 1.34 -2.21
CA SER A 68 10.84 0.57 -0.96
C SER A 68 10.26 1.43 0.15
N GLN A 69 9.71 0.79 1.16
CA GLN A 69 9.23 1.47 2.36
C GLN A 69 9.93 0.88 3.57
N LEU A 70 10.54 1.75 4.36
CA LEU A 70 11.17 1.39 5.62
C LEU A 70 10.11 0.99 6.65
N SER A 71 10.52 0.21 7.63
CA SER A 71 9.67 -0.17 8.77
C SER A 71 9.17 1.05 9.55
N THR A 72 9.99 2.08 9.64
CA THR A 72 9.69 3.38 10.27
C THR A 72 8.69 4.26 9.52
N GLY A 73 8.35 3.88 8.29
CA GLY A 73 7.27 4.49 7.51
C GLY A 73 7.73 5.40 6.38
N GLU A 74 9.01 5.79 6.34
CA GLU A 74 9.58 6.53 5.23
C GLU A 74 9.54 5.69 3.95
N THR A 75 9.38 6.36 2.83
CA THR A 75 9.42 5.72 1.50
C THR A 75 10.68 6.17 0.78
N ILE A 76 11.42 5.22 0.23
CA ILE A 76 12.58 5.48 -0.63
C ILE A 76 12.23 5.09 -2.06
N ILE A 77 12.58 5.95 -3.00
CA ILE A 77 12.68 5.66 -4.42
C ILE A 77 14.14 5.82 -4.82
N TYR A 78 14.66 4.96 -5.69
CA TYR A 78 16.07 4.97 -6.05
C TYR A 78 16.30 4.59 -7.51
N SER A 79 17.44 5.04 -8.03
CA SER A 79 17.93 4.78 -9.37
C SER A 79 19.44 4.51 -9.31
N GLY A 80 19.86 3.35 -9.76
CA GLY A 80 21.25 2.92 -9.86
C GLY A 80 21.57 2.35 -11.24
N HIS A 81 22.66 1.62 -11.35
CA HIS A 81 23.01 0.93 -12.59
C HIS A 81 21.91 -0.06 -13.00
N PRO A 82 21.59 -0.19 -14.31
CA PRO A 82 20.53 -1.07 -14.79
C PRO A 82 20.79 -2.56 -14.52
N GLU A 83 22.04 -2.96 -14.51
CA GLU A 83 22.49 -4.34 -14.32
C GLU A 83 22.65 -4.67 -12.84
N ASP A 84 22.02 -5.74 -12.38
CA ASP A 84 22.08 -6.16 -10.98
C ASP A 84 23.52 -6.55 -10.53
N ASN A 85 24.39 -6.97 -11.46
CA ASN A 85 25.76 -7.41 -11.20
C ASN A 85 26.82 -6.31 -11.39
N HIS A 86 26.41 -5.07 -11.71
CA HIS A 86 27.34 -3.97 -11.82
C HIS A 86 27.99 -3.63 -10.46
N GLU A 87 29.21 -3.11 -10.48
CA GLU A 87 29.85 -2.61 -9.26
C GLU A 87 28.98 -1.57 -8.55
N HIS A 88 28.92 -1.65 -7.22
CA HIS A 88 28.14 -0.76 -6.37
C HIS A 88 28.82 0.62 -6.23
N THR A 89 28.82 1.42 -7.30
CA THR A 89 29.54 2.70 -7.35
C THR A 89 28.64 3.91 -7.13
N GLU A 90 27.79 4.22 -8.05
CA GLU A 90 26.95 5.43 -8.09
C GLU A 90 25.62 5.25 -7.33
N GLY A 91 24.58 5.78 -7.86
CA GLY A 91 23.21 5.63 -7.39
C GLY A 91 22.69 6.87 -6.69
N VAL A 92 21.47 7.26 -7.06
CA VAL A 92 20.71 8.34 -6.43
C VAL A 92 19.41 7.84 -5.85
N ALA A 93 18.97 8.44 -4.76
CA ALA A 93 17.69 8.08 -4.15
C ALA A 93 16.97 9.31 -3.58
N ILE A 94 15.66 9.19 -3.39
CA ILE A 94 14.85 10.17 -2.67
C ILE A 94 14.10 9.46 -1.56
N MET A 95 14.41 9.84 -0.32
CA MET A 95 13.69 9.37 0.87
C MET A 95 12.63 10.40 1.25
N MET A 96 11.44 9.94 1.56
CA MET A 96 10.27 10.78 1.83
C MET A 96 9.64 10.42 3.16
N SER A 97 9.22 11.44 3.91
CA SER A 97 8.36 11.23 5.08
C SER A 97 7.04 10.56 4.66
N PRO A 98 6.32 9.93 5.59
CA PRO A 98 4.99 9.38 5.30
C PRO A 98 4.02 10.41 4.71
N THR A 99 4.19 11.69 5.07
CA THR A 99 3.41 12.82 4.56
C THR A 99 3.78 13.14 3.12
N ALA A 100 5.08 13.29 2.84
CA ALA A 100 5.59 13.58 1.50
C ALA A 100 5.33 12.42 0.52
N ALA A 101 5.47 11.17 0.97
CA ALA A 101 5.18 9.99 0.16
C ALA A 101 3.71 9.93 -0.33
N LYS A 102 2.76 10.48 0.44
CA LYS A 102 1.35 10.59 0.04
C LYS A 102 1.11 11.72 -0.99
N ALA A 103 2.00 12.70 -1.04
CA ALA A 103 1.95 13.78 -2.00
C ALA A 103 2.68 13.45 -3.32
N LEU A 104 3.45 12.35 -3.37
CA LEU A 104 4.14 11.90 -4.57
C LEU A 104 3.14 11.51 -5.65
N MET A 105 3.28 12.10 -6.83
CA MET A 105 2.43 11.87 -7.99
C MET A 105 3.09 10.94 -9.02
N GLN A 106 4.37 11.16 -9.26
CA GLN A 106 5.16 10.50 -10.30
C GLN A 106 6.64 10.54 -9.90
N TRP A 107 7.40 9.55 -10.31
CA TRP A 107 8.85 9.55 -10.24
C TRP A 107 9.43 8.77 -11.42
N GLU A 108 10.61 9.14 -11.86
CA GLU A 108 11.28 8.54 -13.01
C GLU A 108 12.75 8.31 -12.67
N PRO A 109 13.26 7.08 -12.79
CA PRO A 109 14.67 6.77 -12.78
C PRO A 109 15.21 7.10 -14.18
N ILE A 110 16.14 8.03 -14.27
CA ILE A 110 16.72 8.45 -15.56
C ILE A 110 18.05 7.71 -15.79
N SER A 111 18.94 7.75 -14.81
CA SER A 111 20.23 7.05 -14.84
C SER A 111 20.69 6.76 -13.40
N SER A 112 21.87 6.15 -13.23
CA SER A 112 22.52 5.99 -11.94
C SER A 112 22.85 7.33 -11.25
N ARG A 113 22.83 8.45 -12.01
CA ARG A 113 23.19 9.79 -11.54
C ARG A 113 22.04 10.77 -11.47
N ILE A 114 20.89 10.49 -12.10
CA ILE A 114 19.76 11.43 -12.20
C ILE A 114 18.45 10.70 -11.97
N MET A 115 17.59 11.27 -11.14
CA MET A 115 16.20 10.84 -10.98
C MET A 115 15.27 12.01 -10.73
N THR A 116 13.98 11.85 -11.05
CA THR A 116 12.97 12.88 -10.80
C THR A 116 11.84 12.36 -9.91
N ALA A 117 11.27 13.30 -9.14
CA ALA A 117 10.07 13.03 -8.35
C ALA A 117 9.14 14.25 -8.39
N ARG A 118 7.89 14.04 -8.79
CA ARG A 118 6.87 15.07 -8.91
C ARG A 118 5.83 14.94 -7.81
N PHE A 119 5.58 16.02 -7.11
CA PHE A 119 4.72 16.08 -5.95
C PHE A 119 3.52 16.99 -6.16
N ASN A 120 2.40 16.60 -5.56
CA ASN A 120 1.25 17.48 -5.42
C ASN A 120 1.54 18.57 -4.37
N SER A 121 1.18 19.80 -4.69
CA SER A 121 1.29 20.94 -3.78
C SER A 121 0.12 21.89 -3.99
N LYS A 122 -0.20 22.70 -2.97
CA LYS A 122 -1.36 23.58 -3.00
C LYS A 122 -1.17 24.69 -4.06
N GLY A 123 -1.86 24.55 -5.19
CA GLY A 123 -1.90 25.52 -6.29
C GLY A 123 -0.84 25.37 -7.37
N LYS A 124 0.31 24.76 -7.09
CA LYS A 124 1.36 24.45 -8.08
C LYS A 124 2.00 23.11 -7.73
N LYS A 125 2.37 22.32 -8.74
CA LYS A 125 3.10 21.07 -8.53
C LYS A 125 4.57 21.37 -8.35
N VAL A 126 5.29 20.47 -7.67
CA VAL A 126 6.72 20.57 -7.41
C VAL A 126 7.41 19.38 -8.06
N THR A 127 8.39 19.65 -8.91
CA THR A 127 9.27 18.60 -9.45
C THR A 127 10.63 18.76 -8.81
N ILE A 128 11.09 17.70 -8.15
CA ILE A 128 12.41 17.58 -7.55
C ILE A 128 13.24 16.72 -8.48
N ILE A 129 14.45 17.19 -8.81
CA ILE A 129 15.44 16.48 -9.60
C ILE A 129 16.62 16.24 -8.68
N GLN A 130 16.91 14.96 -8.38
CA GLN A 130 18.07 14.57 -7.56
C GLN A 130 19.19 14.15 -8.47
N CYS A 131 20.39 14.72 -8.24
CA CYS A 131 21.57 14.54 -9.07
C CYS A 131 22.81 14.14 -8.28
N TYR A 132 23.70 13.40 -8.93
CA TYR A 132 25.06 13.12 -8.51
C TYR A 132 25.99 13.34 -9.71
N ALA A 133 26.61 14.52 -9.78
CA ALA A 133 27.47 14.90 -10.90
C ALA A 133 28.81 14.14 -10.89
N PRO A 134 29.44 13.93 -12.05
CA PRO A 134 30.82 13.44 -12.12
C PRO A 134 31.78 14.34 -11.31
N THR A 135 32.85 13.74 -10.81
CA THR A 135 33.89 14.51 -10.07
C THR A 135 34.62 15.49 -11.00
N ASN A 136 35.26 16.48 -10.43
CA ASN A 136 36.05 17.46 -11.24
C ASN A 136 37.20 16.80 -12.01
N ALA A 137 37.73 15.68 -11.51
CA ALA A 137 38.78 14.91 -12.16
C ALA A 137 38.24 13.93 -13.26
N SER A 138 36.94 13.81 -13.43
CA SER A 138 36.36 12.98 -14.48
C SER A 138 36.61 13.55 -15.87
N GLU A 139 36.63 12.66 -16.88
CA GLU A 139 36.76 13.04 -18.28
C GLU A 139 35.69 14.05 -18.71
N HIS A 140 36.04 14.96 -19.59
CA HIS A 140 35.14 16.04 -20.04
C HIS A 140 33.86 15.48 -20.72
N GLU A 141 34.00 14.44 -21.51
CA GLU A 141 32.90 13.77 -22.18
C GLU A 141 31.83 13.27 -21.19
N LYS A 142 32.26 12.67 -20.06
CA LYS A 142 31.32 12.20 -19.01
C LYS A 142 30.59 13.39 -18.33
N LYS A 143 31.22 14.55 -18.23
CA LYS A 143 30.59 15.76 -17.70
C LYS A 143 29.55 16.30 -18.68
N GLU A 144 29.92 16.38 -19.98
CA GLU A 144 28.98 16.80 -21.03
C GLU A 144 27.77 15.89 -21.15
N ASP A 145 27.96 14.58 -21.14
CA ASP A 145 26.87 13.60 -21.15
C ASP A 145 25.92 13.78 -19.96
N PHE A 146 26.47 13.99 -18.76
CA PHE A 146 25.68 14.25 -17.57
C PHE A 146 24.82 15.51 -17.72
N TYR A 147 25.39 16.65 -18.15
CA TYR A 147 24.64 17.89 -18.32
C TYR A 147 23.66 17.83 -19.50
N SER A 148 23.97 17.09 -20.56
CA SER A 148 23.06 16.83 -21.67
C SER A 148 21.83 16.01 -21.22
N GLN A 149 22.04 14.95 -20.47
CA GLN A 149 20.95 14.19 -19.86
C GLN A 149 20.12 15.04 -18.90
N LEU A 150 20.78 15.84 -18.06
CA LEU A 150 20.11 16.72 -17.12
C LEU A 150 19.30 17.82 -17.84
N GLN A 151 19.79 18.34 -18.98
CA GLN A 151 19.07 19.28 -19.82
C GLN A 151 17.80 18.64 -20.42
N THR A 152 17.90 17.44 -20.94
CA THR A 152 16.73 16.68 -21.46
C THR A 152 15.68 16.50 -20.36
N VAL A 153 16.09 16.20 -19.14
CA VAL A 153 15.18 16.12 -17.99
C VAL A 153 14.52 17.46 -17.70
N MET A 154 15.29 18.55 -17.68
CA MET A 154 14.77 19.90 -17.43
C MET A 154 13.75 20.35 -18.46
N ASP A 155 13.94 20.01 -19.72
CA ASP A 155 13.03 20.35 -20.81
C ASP A 155 11.69 19.59 -20.71
N ASN A 156 11.73 18.37 -20.23
CA ASN A 156 10.56 17.53 -20.02
C ASN A 156 9.75 17.90 -18.75
N VAL A 157 10.33 18.67 -17.81
CA VAL A 157 9.58 19.14 -16.64
C VAL A 157 8.56 20.21 -17.02
N PRO A 158 7.27 20.06 -16.67
CA PRO A 158 6.25 21.04 -17.00
C PRO A 158 6.62 22.47 -16.56
N LYS A 159 6.50 23.44 -17.47
CA LYS A 159 6.81 24.88 -17.20
C LYS A 159 5.98 25.47 -16.04
N SER A 160 4.87 24.86 -15.69
CA SER A 160 3.99 25.29 -14.58
C SER A 160 4.47 24.85 -13.21
N ASP A 161 5.40 23.89 -13.14
CA ASP A 161 5.85 23.30 -11.87
C ASP A 161 6.94 24.16 -11.21
N ILE A 162 7.05 24.07 -9.90
CA ILE A 162 8.20 24.58 -9.15
C ILE A 162 9.30 23.56 -9.33
N LYS A 163 10.36 23.94 -10.07
CA LYS A 163 11.52 23.07 -10.28
C LYS A 163 12.51 23.27 -9.15
N ILE A 164 12.92 22.20 -8.51
CA ILE A 164 13.96 22.16 -7.47
C ILE A 164 14.97 21.11 -7.90
N LEU A 165 16.16 21.53 -8.22
CA LEU A 165 17.32 20.68 -8.44
C LEU A 165 18.06 20.52 -7.11
N MET A 166 18.54 19.35 -6.78
CA MET A 166 19.34 19.15 -5.56
C MET A 166 20.28 17.95 -5.73
N GLY A 167 21.41 18.01 -5.09
CA GLY A 167 22.38 16.93 -5.14
C GLY A 167 23.80 17.38 -4.84
N ASP A 168 24.71 16.44 -5.00
CA ASP A 168 26.14 16.67 -5.05
C ASP A 168 26.53 16.97 -6.49
N MET A 169 26.93 18.20 -6.70
CA MET A 169 27.30 18.70 -8.04
C MET A 169 28.80 18.61 -8.32
N ASN A 170 29.60 18.21 -7.33
CA ASN A 170 31.06 18.18 -7.40
C ASN A 170 31.64 19.51 -7.93
N ALA A 171 30.92 20.62 -7.72
CA ALA A 171 31.12 21.93 -8.28
C ALA A 171 31.48 22.93 -7.17
N LYS A 172 32.56 23.69 -7.32
CA LYS A 172 32.92 24.85 -6.48
C LYS A 172 32.51 26.10 -7.20
N LEU A 173 31.77 26.99 -6.55
CA LEU A 173 31.24 28.21 -7.19
C LEU A 173 32.03 29.47 -6.87
N GLY A 174 32.63 29.53 -5.67
CA GLY A 174 33.31 30.74 -5.21
C GLY A 174 32.40 31.94 -4.91
N GLY A 175 32.97 33.03 -4.44
CA GLY A 175 32.25 34.25 -4.09
C GLY A 175 32.09 35.25 -5.24
N ASP A 176 32.78 35.06 -6.35
CA ASP A 176 32.65 35.93 -7.53
C ASP A 176 31.43 35.51 -8.36
N ASN A 177 30.47 36.42 -8.50
CA ASN A 177 29.24 36.19 -9.27
C ASN A 177 29.12 37.14 -10.47
N THR A 178 30.23 37.76 -10.90
CA THR A 178 30.24 38.70 -12.02
C THR A 178 29.68 38.04 -13.29
N GLY A 179 28.67 38.66 -13.91
CA GLY A 179 27.93 38.12 -15.07
C GLY A 179 26.96 36.99 -14.77
N ARG A 180 26.84 36.55 -13.49
CA ARG A 180 25.95 35.45 -13.02
C ARG A 180 25.04 35.85 -11.87
N GLU A 181 24.80 37.16 -11.67
CA GLU A 181 24.09 37.75 -10.53
C GLU A 181 22.64 37.26 -10.40
N LEU A 182 22.03 36.88 -11.52
CA LEU A 182 20.67 36.33 -11.56
C LEU A 182 20.60 34.87 -11.14
N THR A 183 21.73 34.15 -11.15
CA THR A 183 21.83 32.70 -10.94
C THR A 183 22.46 32.39 -9.58
N MET A 184 23.47 33.10 -9.17
CA MET A 184 24.16 32.86 -7.91
C MET A 184 24.43 34.18 -7.15
N GLY A 185 24.53 34.06 -5.82
CA GLY A 185 24.95 35.15 -4.94
C GLY A 185 26.44 35.08 -4.66
N ARG A 186 26.92 35.98 -3.78
CA ARG A 186 28.34 36.10 -3.38
C ARG A 186 28.69 35.26 -2.15
N GLU A 187 27.82 34.41 -1.68
CA GLU A 187 27.96 33.74 -0.39
C GLU A 187 28.50 32.29 -0.51
N ALA A 188 28.93 31.85 -1.69
CA ALA A 188 29.54 30.53 -1.85
C ALA A 188 31.01 30.50 -1.34
N LEU A 189 31.49 29.29 -0.99
CA LEU A 189 32.83 29.06 -0.44
C LEU A 189 33.85 28.73 -1.54
N GLY A 190 35.09 29.22 -1.35
CA GLY A 190 36.23 28.83 -2.16
C GLY A 190 36.31 29.58 -3.49
N GLU A 191 37.02 28.99 -4.45
CA GLU A 191 37.17 29.49 -5.81
C GLU A 191 36.43 28.57 -6.79
N MET A 192 36.01 29.14 -7.92
CA MET A 192 35.28 28.40 -8.95
C MET A 192 36.19 27.38 -9.64
N ASN A 193 35.69 26.17 -9.83
CA ASN A 193 36.37 25.14 -10.62
C ASN A 193 35.59 24.86 -11.91
N GLU A 194 36.13 24.04 -12.80
CA GLU A 194 35.50 23.67 -14.08
C GLU A 194 34.05 23.17 -13.92
N ASN A 195 33.80 22.24 -12.98
CA ASN A 195 32.43 21.80 -12.67
C ASN A 195 31.55 22.97 -12.17
N GLY A 196 32.13 23.96 -11.48
CA GLY A 196 31.45 25.17 -11.04
C GLY A 196 30.99 26.03 -12.20
N GLU A 197 31.83 26.19 -13.22
CA GLU A 197 31.46 26.88 -14.45
C GLU A 197 30.31 26.17 -15.17
N LEU A 198 30.46 24.87 -15.46
CA LEU A 198 29.43 24.07 -16.12
C LEU A 198 28.11 24.12 -15.35
N PHE A 199 28.14 23.98 -14.03
CA PHE A 199 26.94 24.00 -13.19
C PHE A 199 26.28 25.37 -13.14
N SER A 200 27.06 26.46 -13.04
CA SER A 200 26.51 27.81 -13.02
C SER A 200 25.89 28.19 -14.37
N ASP A 201 26.51 27.79 -15.48
CA ASP A 201 26.03 28.04 -16.83
C ASP A 201 24.75 27.23 -17.10
N PHE A 202 24.69 25.96 -16.70
CA PHE A 202 23.49 25.16 -16.73
C PHE A 202 22.34 25.81 -15.94
N CYS A 203 22.62 26.31 -14.72
CA CYS A 203 21.61 27.00 -13.91
C CYS A 203 21.15 28.31 -14.55
N ALA A 204 22.06 29.08 -15.17
CA ALA A 204 21.73 30.30 -15.90
C ALA A 204 20.82 30.04 -17.09
N PHE A 205 21.16 29.04 -17.91
CA PHE A 205 20.37 28.63 -19.07
C PHE A 205 18.96 28.19 -18.70
N ASN A 206 18.81 27.44 -17.57
CA ASN A 206 17.54 26.90 -17.10
C ASN A 206 16.76 27.81 -16.13
N ASP A 207 17.16 29.07 -16.00
CA ASP A 207 16.50 30.05 -15.14
C ASP A 207 16.38 29.59 -13.66
N LEU A 208 17.47 29.00 -13.14
CA LEU A 208 17.58 28.53 -11.76
C LEU A 208 18.43 29.51 -10.93
N VAL A 209 18.14 29.53 -9.61
CA VAL A 209 18.93 30.24 -8.62
C VAL A 209 19.52 29.24 -7.63
N ILE A 210 20.84 29.30 -7.43
CA ILE A 210 21.59 28.36 -6.59
C ILE A 210 21.47 28.76 -5.12
N GLY A 211 20.67 28.02 -4.34
CA GLY A 211 20.29 28.41 -2.98
C GLY A 211 21.48 28.58 -2.01
N GLY A 212 22.48 27.72 -2.06
CA GLY A 212 23.66 27.75 -1.18
C GLY A 212 24.57 28.97 -1.36
N SER A 213 24.46 29.69 -2.49
CA SER A 213 25.28 30.87 -2.80
C SER A 213 24.63 32.20 -2.40
N VAL A 214 23.34 32.21 -2.01
CA VAL A 214 22.54 33.46 -1.83
C VAL A 214 22.23 33.81 -0.38
N PHE A 215 22.50 32.93 0.58
CA PHE A 215 22.21 33.15 1.99
C PHE A 215 23.50 33.39 2.77
N LYS A 216 23.56 34.53 3.50
CA LYS A 216 24.70 34.85 4.34
C LYS A 216 24.74 33.95 5.57
N HIS A 217 25.78 33.11 5.65
CA HIS A 217 26.07 32.24 6.78
C HIS A 217 27.53 32.25 7.15
N ARG A 218 27.87 31.79 8.35
CA ARG A 218 29.27 31.48 8.70
C ARG A 218 29.73 30.29 7.85
N ASP A 219 31.01 30.24 7.51
CA ASP A 219 31.58 29.21 6.63
C ASP A 219 31.32 27.79 7.12
N ILE A 220 31.27 27.61 8.45
CA ILE A 220 30.89 26.33 9.07
C ILE A 220 29.48 25.84 8.69
N HIS A 221 28.62 26.71 8.20
CA HIS A 221 27.24 26.39 7.74
C HIS A 221 27.11 26.39 6.21
N LYS A 222 28.20 26.72 5.50
CA LYS A 222 28.31 26.70 4.04
C LYS A 222 29.00 25.40 3.56
N ALA A 223 30.11 25.02 4.25
CA ALA A 223 30.84 23.79 3.91
C ALA A 223 29.94 22.56 3.91
N THR A 224 29.99 21.80 2.83
CA THR A 224 29.17 20.57 2.65
C THR A 224 30.01 19.30 2.65
N TRP A 225 31.30 19.38 2.40
CA TRP A 225 32.28 18.30 2.39
C TRP A 225 33.55 18.67 3.17
N ILE A 226 34.12 17.65 3.80
CA ILE A 226 35.43 17.77 4.48
C ILE A 226 36.32 16.64 4.00
N SER A 227 37.56 16.97 3.65
CA SER A 227 38.59 15.98 3.32
C SER A 227 38.85 15.02 4.49
N PRO A 228 39.28 13.77 4.23
CA PRO A 228 39.57 12.79 5.27
C PRO A 228 40.60 13.27 6.32
N ASP A 229 41.52 14.12 5.95
CA ASP A 229 42.49 14.75 6.82
C ASP A 229 41.90 15.90 7.67
N GLY A 230 40.68 16.34 7.36
CA GLY A 230 39.95 17.41 8.05
C GLY A 230 40.42 18.84 7.75
N HIS A 231 41.37 19.02 6.88
CA HIS A 231 41.95 20.35 6.55
C HIS A 231 41.15 21.07 5.47
N THR A 232 40.77 20.38 4.40
CA THR A 232 40.05 20.98 3.27
C THR A 232 38.56 20.95 3.49
N LYS A 233 37.89 22.10 3.28
CA LYS A 233 36.42 22.24 3.38
C LYS A 233 35.91 22.83 2.10
N ASN A 234 35.01 22.09 1.42
CA ASN A 234 34.40 22.50 0.17
C ASN A 234 32.88 22.62 0.30
N GLN A 235 32.30 23.44 -0.56
CA GLN A 235 30.85 23.51 -0.77
C GLN A 235 30.58 23.00 -2.18
N ILE A 236 30.05 21.75 -2.28
CA ILE A 236 29.84 21.04 -3.54
C ILE A 236 28.42 20.47 -3.69
N ASP A 237 27.66 20.48 -2.60
CA ASP A 237 26.24 20.06 -2.59
C ASP A 237 25.34 21.29 -2.57
N PHE A 238 24.37 21.36 -3.48
CA PHE A 238 23.52 22.52 -3.67
C PHE A 238 22.04 22.18 -3.81
N ILE A 239 21.18 23.21 -3.64
CA ILE A 239 19.73 23.15 -3.84
C ILE A 239 19.30 24.35 -4.70
N PRO A 240 19.44 24.29 -6.03
CA PRO A 240 18.86 25.26 -6.95
C PRO A 240 17.34 25.22 -7.01
N ILE A 241 16.74 26.38 -7.26
CA ILE A 241 15.28 26.53 -7.47
C ILE A 241 15.01 27.45 -8.66
N SER A 242 13.92 27.20 -9.40
CA SER A 242 13.52 28.11 -10.47
C SER A 242 13.41 29.55 -9.99
N ARG A 243 14.00 30.50 -10.72
CA ARG A 243 14.14 31.94 -10.38
C ARG A 243 12.79 32.57 -10.03
N LYS A 244 11.75 32.25 -10.76
CA LYS A 244 10.37 32.67 -10.49
C LYS A 244 9.93 32.36 -9.06
N TRP A 245 10.46 31.29 -8.45
CA TRP A 245 10.11 30.80 -7.11
C TRP A 245 11.21 31.05 -6.08
N ARG A 246 12.24 31.85 -6.41
CA ARG A 246 13.39 32.16 -5.54
C ARG A 246 12.93 32.59 -4.12
N ARG A 247 11.86 33.39 -4.02
CA ARG A 247 11.33 33.87 -2.73
C ARG A 247 10.66 32.78 -1.88
N SER A 248 10.39 31.61 -2.45
CA SER A 248 9.86 30.44 -1.76
C SER A 248 10.95 29.65 -1.02
N LEU A 249 12.21 29.76 -1.43
CA LEU A 249 13.38 29.28 -0.71
C LEU A 249 13.78 30.34 0.32
N LEU A 250 13.62 30.02 1.59
CA LEU A 250 13.84 30.95 2.70
C LEU A 250 15.26 30.89 3.28
N ASP A 251 15.87 29.69 3.17
CA ASP A 251 17.19 29.41 3.74
C ASP A 251 17.77 28.14 3.14
N THR A 252 19.12 28.09 3.01
CA THR A 252 19.88 26.90 2.66
C THR A 252 21.15 26.86 3.46
N ARG A 253 21.41 25.78 4.21
CA ARG A 253 22.61 25.62 5.04
C ARG A 253 22.98 24.15 5.26
N SER A 254 24.26 23.91 5.56
CA SER A 254 24.73 22.61 6.00
C SER A 254 24.39 22.34 7.48
N ARG A 255 24.08 21.06 7.80
CA ARG A 255 23.77 20.56 9.14
C ARG A 255 24.86 19.62 9.61
N ARG A 256 25.92 20.18 10.20
CA ARG A 256 27.12 19.47 10.64
C ARG A 256 26.86 18.39 11.71
N GLY A 257 25.80 18.55 12.51
CA GLY A 257 25.41 17.59 13.55
C GLY A 257 24.62 16.37 13.03
N ALA A 258 24.31 16.31 11.73
CA ALA A 258 23.76 15.10 11.11
C ALA A 258 24.88 14.07 10.92
N ASP A 259 24.62 12.82 11.31
CA ASP A 259 25.66 11.81 11.33
C ASP A 259 25.19 10.44 10.82
N VAL A 260 25.81 10.00 9.73
CA VAL A 260 25.64 8.65 9.17
C VAL A 260 27.00 8.02 8.76
N GLY A 261 28.13 8.55 9.26
CA GLY A 261 29.47 8.10 8.86
C GLY A 261 29.83 8.52 7.43
N SER A 262 29.45 9.75 7.02
CA SER A 262 29.81 10.37 5.76
C SER A 262 30.76 11.55 5.98
N ASP A 263 31.64 11.83 5.03
CA ASP A 263 32.45 13.01 4.91
C ASP A 263 31.69 14.23 4.39
N HIS A 264 30.49 14.03 3.87
CA HIS A 264 29.56 15.10 3.52
C HIS A 264 28.64 15.46 4.69
N TYR A 265 28.27 16.74 4.76
CA TYR A 265 27.24 17.24 5.66
C TYR A 265 25.88 17.28 4.96
N LEU A 266 24.82 17.03 5.71
CA LEU A 266 23.47 17.21 5.25
C LEU A 266 23.20 18.67 4.87
N VAL A 267 22.82 18.95 3.64
CA VAL A 267 22.36 20.27 3.18
C VAL A 267 20.85 20.36 3.31
N GLN A 268 20.38 21.37 4.04
CA GLN A 268 18.96 21.58 4.29
C GLN A 268 18.47 22.89 3.69
N GLY A 269 17.46 22.83 2.83
CA GLY A 269 16.67 23.95 2.35
C GLY A 269 15.36 24.11 3.13
N THR A 270 14.97 25.33 3.44
CA THR A 270 13.69 25.68 4.05
C THR A 270 12.81 26.40 3.05
N PHE A 271 11.63 25.86 2.79
CA PHE A 271 10.71 26.33 1.76
C PHE A 271 9.37 26.78 2.35
N LYS A 272 8.79 27.84 1.77
CA LYS A 272 7.41 28.30 2.07
C LYS A 272 6.81 28.90 0.81
N VAL A 273 5.74 28.28 0.29
CA VAL A 273 5.07 28.77 -0.93
C VAL A 273 4.04 29.84 -0.63
N LYS A 274 4.00 30.92 -1.42
CA LYS A 274 2.99 31.97 -1.36
C LYS A 274 2.06 31.87 -2.57
N LEU A 275 0.83 31.37 -2.42
CA LEU A 275 -0.16 31.25 -3.50
C LEU A 275 -1.58 31.63 -3.09
N LYS A 276 -2.40 32.07 -4.08
CA LYS A 276 -3.86 32.31 -3.96
C LYS A 276 -4.68 31.05 -4.25
N ALA A 277 -5.88 30.96 -3.65
CA ALA A 277 -6.73 29.83 -3.32
C ALA A 277 -7.25 28.88 -4.42
N SER A 278 -7.62 27.68 -3.97
CA SER A 278 -8.74 26.75 -4.25
C SER A 278 -8.53 25.56 -5.20
N ARG A 279 -8.70 24.34 -4.67
CA ARG A 279 -9.34 23.17 -5.32
C ARG A 279 -9.68 22.05 -4.33
N ILE A 280 -10.73 21.25 -4.66
CA ILE A 280 -11.44 20.24 -3.88
C ILE A 280 -10.65 18.91 -3.77
N PRO A 281 -10.67 18.19 -2.64
CA PRO A 281 -9.94 16.94 -2.42
C PRO A 281 -10.72 15.67 -2.79
N GLY A 282 -10.04 14.65 -3.27
CA GLY A 282 -10.59 13.30 -3.49
C GLY A 282 -10.56 12.43 -2.23
N ASP A 283 -11.48 11.45 -2.16
CA ASP A 283 -11.68 10.54 -1.03
C ASP A 283 -10.51 9.61 -0.77
N ARG A 284 -10.30 9.26 0.52
CA ARG A 284 -9.28 8.31 0.98
C ARG A 284 -9.92 7.18 1.77
N PRO A 285 -9.39 5.96 1.69
CA PRO A 285 -9.85 4.87 2.54
C PRO A 285 -9.61 5.24 4.01
N GLN A 286 -10.52 4.78 4.87
CA GLN A 286 -10.42 5.03 6.30
C GLN A 286 -9.11 4.51 6.90
N CYS A 287 -8.59 5.20 7.91
CA CYS A 287 -7.34 4.84 8.58
C CYS A 287 -7.50 3.52 9.34
N LYS A 288 -6.46 2.66 9.31
CA LYS A 288 -6.44 1.41 10.08
C LYS A 288 -6.22 1.70 11.57
N PHE A 289 -7.04 1.10 12.42
CA PHE A 289 -6.88 1.13 13.87
C PHE A 289 -5.82 0.14 14.36
N ASN A 290 -5.26 0.37 15.55
CA ASN A 290 -4.29 -0.53 16.17
C ASN A 290 -4.97 -1.67 16.93
N THR A 291 -5.56 -2.60 16.18
CA THR A 291 -6.28 -3.75 16.73
C THR A 291 -5.40 -4.72 17.54
N HIS A 292 -4.07 -4.60 17.42
CA HIS A 292 -3.15 -5.42 18.22
C HIS A 292 -3.24 -5.14 19.72
N LYS A 293 -3.65 -3.93 20.10
CA LYS A 293 -3.87 -3.56 21.50
C LYS A 293 -4.99 -4.37 22.17
N LEU A 294 -5.97 -4.89 21.39
CA LEU A 294 -7.02 -5.78 21.91
C LEU A 294 -6.51 -7.17 22.36
N LYS A 295 -5.21 -7.46 22.20
CA LYS A 295 -4.60 -8.65 22.81
C LYS A 295 -4.19 -8.44 24.25
N ASP A 296 -4.10 -7.20 24.69
CA ASP A 296 -3.91 -6.82 26.07
C ASP A 296 -5.27 -6.78 26.77
N THR A 297 -5.40 -7.53 27.88
CA THR A 297 -6.66 -7.67 28.62
C THR A 297 -7.17 -6.34 29.15
N ILE A 298 -6.30 -5.48 29.68
CA ILE A 298 -6.67 -4.17 30.22
C ILE A 298 -7.27 -3.29 29.11
N THR A 299 -6.61 -3.25 27.94
CA THR A 299 -7.11 -2.48 26.80
C THR A 299 -8.43 -3.04 26.26
N GLN A 300 -8.60 -4.37 26.28
CA GLN A 300 -9.83 -5.02 25.87
C GLN A 300 -10.98 -4.67 26.83
N ASP A 301 -10.74 -4.70 28.13
CA ASP A 301 -11.73 -4.38 29.16
C ASP A 301 -12.18 -2.92 29.04
N ILE A 302 -11.23 -1.99 28.85
CA ILE A 302 -11.55 -0.56 28.61
C ILE A 302 -12.38 -0.40 27.34
N PHE A 303 -12.02 -1.12 26.26
CA PHE A 303 -12.76 -1.07 25.01
C PHE A 303 -14.20 -1.57 25.18
N THR A 304 -14.38 -2.70 25.85
CA THR A 304 -15.68 -3.32 26.12
C THR A 304 -16.54 -2.41 27.01
N ALA A 305 -15.98 -1.89 28.11
CA ALA A 305 -16.70 -0.97 28.98
C ALA A 305 -17.14 0.30 28.25
N THR A 306 -16.29 0.84 27.36
CA THR A 306 -16.62 2.03 26.56
C THR A 306 -17.74 1.75 25.55
N VAL A 307 -17.76 0.56 24.92
CA VAL A 307 -18.83 0.17 23.99
C VAL A 307 -20.14 0.00 24.76
N ARG A 308 -20.13 -0.66 25.93
CA ARG A 308 -21.32 -0.87 26.79
C ARG A 308 -21.91 0.46 27.26
N ALA A 309 -21.10 1.38 27.76
CA ALA A 309 -21.54 2.69 28.18
C ALA A 309 -22.24 3.47 27.04
N LYS A 310 -21.70 3.40 25.82
CA LYS A 310 -22.31 4.04 24.65
C LYS A 310 -23.57 3.31 24.15
N GLN A 311 -23.67 2.00 24.35
CA GLN A 311 -24.90 1.23 24.04
C GLN A 311 -26.06 1.66 24.94
N GLU A 312 -25.83 1.87 26.23
CA GLU A 312 -26.87 2.30 27.16
C GLU A 312 -27.48 3.65 26.77
N THR A 313 -26.67 4.55 26.24
CA THR A 313 -27.16 5.86 25.74
C THR A 313 -28.05 5.74 24.51
N LEU A 314 -28.01 4.61 23.77
CA LEU A 314 -28.84 4.36 22.59
C LEU A 314 -30.15 3.63 22.90
N ARG A 315 -30.31 2.98 24.06
CA ARG A 315 -31.46 2.12 24.38
C ARG A 315 -32.84 2.80 24.32
N GLY A 316 -32.89 4.14 24.25
CA GLY A 316 -34.18 4.88 24.14
C GLY A 316 -34.54 5.36 22.73
N THR A 317 -33.60 5.29 21.76
CA THR A 317 -33.79 5.97 20.47
C THR A 317 -33.88 5.02 19.25
N THR A 318 -33.75 3.69 19.45
CA THR A 318 -33.57 2.75 18.33
C THR A 318 -34.85 2.07 17.82
N GLU A 319 -35.94 2.06 18.60
CA GLU A 319 -37.16 1.32 18.21
C GLU A 319 -37.92 1.96 17.05
N GLU A 320 -37.95 3.29 16.96
CA GLU A 320 -38.64 4.03 15.89
C GLU A 320 -37.72 4.50 14.75
N SER A 321 -36.41 4.30 14.85
CA SER A 321 -35.43 4.78 13.85
C SER A 321 -35.44 3.93 12.57
N SER A 322 -35.09 4.52 11.40
CA SER A 322 -34.90 3.74 10.16
C SER A 322 -33.72 2.76 10.25
N VAL A 323 -33.67 1.73 9.37
CA VAL A 323 -32.50 0.84 9.25
C VAL A 323 -31.20 1.62 9.05
N GLU A 324 -31.24 2.69 8.26
CA GLU A 324 -30.08 3.53 7.96
C GLU A 324 -29.60 4.31 9.19
N ASP A 325 -30.53 4.91 9.96
CA ASP A 325 -30.20 5.69 11.16
C ASP A 325 -29.68 4.78 12.27
N HIS A 326 -30.30 3.64 12.48
CA HIS A 326 -29.84 2.63 13.43
C HIS A 326 -28.41 2.16 13.09
N TRP A 327 -28.15 1.85 11.81
CA TRP A 327 -26.81 1.50 11.35
C TRP A 327 -25.78 2.61 11.57
N ASN A 328 -26.12 3.85 11.23
CA ASN A 328 -25.22 4.99 11.40
C ASN A 328 -24.85 5.22 12.87
N SER A 329 -25.79 5.06 13.78
CA SER A 329 -25.56 5.14 15.22
C SER A 329 -24.55 4.08 15.71
N LEU A 330 -24.73 2.81 15.30
CA LEU A 330 -23.81 1.73 15.62
C LEU A 330 -22.41 1.97 15.04
N LYS A 331 -22.35 2.42 13.78
CA LYS A 331 -21.09 2.73 13.09
C LYS A 331 -20.31 3.84 13.81
N VAL A 332 -20.96 4.87 14.29
CA VAL A 332 -20.34 5.96 15.07
C VAL A 332 -19.75 5.42 16.36
N ILE A 333 -20.49 4.63 17.14
CA ILE A 333 -20.01 4.04 18.40
C ILE A 333 -18.73 3.24 18.18
N PHE A 334 -18.72 2.30 17.23
CA PHE A 334 -17.53 1.47 16.99
C PHE A 334 -16.34 2.29 16.49
N ASN A 335 -16.53 3.22 15.56
CA ASN A 335 -15.43 4.04 15.02
C ASN A 335 -14.85 4.99 16.06
N GLU A 336 -15.69 5.65 16.88
CA GLU A 336 -15.23 6.50 17.95
C GLU A 336 -14.49 5.72 19.03
N THR A 337 -15.03 4.57 19.48
CA THR A 337 -14.36 3.72 20.46
C THR A 337 -13.02 3.19 19.93
N CYS A 338 -12.98 2.74 18.66
CA CYS A 338 -11.72 2.37 18.01
C CYS A 338 -10.73 3.53 17.96
N SER A 339 -11.20 4.76 17.72
CA SER A 339 -10.33 5.94 17.64
C SER A 339 -9.77 6.33 19.00
N THR A 340 -10.60 6.32 20.05
CA THR A 340 -10.22 6.75 21.42
C THR A 340 -9.37 5.72 22.13
N VAL A 341 -9.77 4.43 22.12
CA VAL A 341 -9.09 3.38 22.88
C VAL A 341 -7.91 2.78 22.11
N LEU A 342 -8.12 2.40 20.85
CA LEU A 342 -7.08 1.73 20.06
C LEU A 342 -6.12 2.72 19.41
N GLY A 343 -6.64 3.87 18.99
CA GLY A 343 -5.91 4.83 18.20
C GLY A 343 -5.56 4.31 16.80
N ARG A 344 -4.92 5.14 15.98
CA ARG A 344 -4.46 4.76 14.65
C ARG A 344 -3.25 3.83 14.73
N LYS A 345 -3.22 2.81 13.90
CA LYS A 345 -2.06 1.92 13.80
C LYS A 345 -0.84 2.72 13.32
N LYS A 346 0.05 3.05 14.25
CA LYS A 346 1.41 3.46 13.91
C LYS A 346 2.12 2.22 13.37
N LYS A 347 2.91 2.34 12.31
CA LYS A 347 3.77 1.24 11.88
C LYS A 347 4.74 0.96 13.01
N GLN A 348 4.65 -0.24 13.60
CA GLN A 348 5.66 -0.69 14.54
C GLN A 348 6.95 -0.90 13.76
N ASP A 349 8.01 -0.28 14.29
CA ASP A 349 9.36 -0.50 13.82
C ASP A 349 9.75 -1.95 14.14
N LYS A 350 9.67 -2.81 13.13
CA LYS A 350 10.39 -4.09 13.18
C LYS A 350 11.82 -3.82 12.73
N GLU A 351 12.50 -2.98 13.48
CA GLU A 351 13.91 -2.77 13.26
C GLU A 351 14.65 -3.98 13.82
N TRP A 352 15.45 -4.61 12.99
CA TRP A 352 16.36 -5.68 13.38
C TRP A 352 17.59 -5.15 14.14
N LEU A 353 17.79 -3.80 14.19
CA LEU A 353 18.78 -3.14 15.00
C LEU A 353 18.40 -3.19 16.49
N SER A 354 19.29 -3.70 17.32
CA SER A 354 19.12 -3.77 18.76
C SER A 354 19.19 -2.39 19.43
N THR A 355 18.64 -2.31 20.64
CA THR A 355 18.77 -1.11 21.48
C THR A 355 20.21 -0.74 21.77
N ASP A 356 21.11 -1.74 21.83
CA ASP A 356 22.52 -1.53 22.11
C ASP A 356 23.25 -0.92 20.90
N THR A 357 22.93 -1.38 19.70
CA THR A 357 23.43 -0.73 18.48
C THR A 357 22.93 0.72 18.37
N TRP A 358 21.70 1.01 18.77
CA TRP A 358 21.21 2.40 18.82
C TRP A 358 21.94 3.25 19.86
N LYS A 359 22.33 2.70 21.02
CA LYS A 359 23.18 3.41 22.00
C LYS A 359 24.55 3.79 21.42
N LEU A 360 25.22 2.84 20.76
CA LEU A 360 26.50 3.10 20.08
C LEU A 360 26.38 4.18 19.00
N ILE A 361 25.30 4.18 18.24
CA ILE A 361 25.01 5.24 17.24
C ILE A 361 24.87 6.61 17.94
N GLU A 362 24.18 6.65 19.08
CA GLU A 362 24.02 7.87 19.85
C GLU A 362 25.33 8.35 20.48
N GLU A 363 26.17 7.45 20.98
CA GLU A 363 27.50 7.76 21.50
C GLU A 363 28.40 8.32 20.40
N ARG A 364 28.45 7.68 19.22
CA ARG A 364 29.17 8.17 18.06
C ARG A 364 28.74 9.59 17.70
N ARG A 365 27.43 9.88 17.74
CA ARG A 365 26.88 11.21 17.48
C ARG A 365 27.37 12.23 18.53
N LYS A 366 27.34 11.90 19.81
CA LYS A 366 27.82 12.78 20.89
C LYS A 366 29.29 13.13 20.73
N VAL A 367 30.13 12.16 20.32
CA VAL A 367 31.55 12.42 20.03
C VAL A 367 31.69 13.35 18.84
N LYS A 368 30.90 13.18 17.78
CA LYS A 368 30.88 14.11 16.63
C LYS A 368 30.44 15.52 17.04
N GLU A 369 29.46 15.66 17.90
CA GLU A 369 29.02 16.96 18.43
C GLU A 369 30.13 17.63 19.25
N LYS A 370 30.87 16.90 20.11
CA LYS A 370 32.03 17.40 20.84
C LYS A 370 33.13 17.81 19.88
N MET A 371 33.47 16.99 18.89
CA MET A 371 34.50 17.29 17.88
C MET A 371 34.18 18.56 17.08
N ILE A 372 32.87 18.83 16.83
CA ILE A 372 32.45 20.07 16.17
C ILE A 372 32.59 21.29 17.07
N GLN A 373 32.47 21.17 18.40
CA GLN A 373 32.56 22.26 19.37
C GLN A 373 34.03 22.52 19.81
N CYS A 374 34.90 21.52 19.69
CA CYS A 374 36.30 21.62 20.08
C CYS A 374 37.09 22.59 19.17
N LYS A 375 37.86 23.48 19.80
CA LYS A 375 38.72 24.44 19.13
C LYS A 375 40.21 24.03 19.16
N ASP A 376 40.55 23.15 20.07
CA ASP A 376 41.92 22.64 20.25
C ASP A 376 42.19 21.53 19.22
N GLY A 377 43.34 21.64 18.52
CA GLY A 377 43.76 20.70 17.49
C GLY A 377 44.06 19.31 18.02
N GLN A 378 44.72 19.20 19.20
CA GLN A 378 45.13 17.93 19.78
C GLN A 378 43.95 17.17 20.38
N GLU A 379 43.04 17.87 21.06
CA GLU A 379 41.79 17.27 21.55
C GLU A 379 40.87 16.81 20.40
N LYS A 380 40.85 17.55 19.27
CA LYS A 380 40.09 17.20 18.08
C LYS A 380 40.60 15.93 17.40
N GLU A 381 41.92 15.69 17.38
CA GLU A 381 42.52 14.48 16.84
C GLU A 381 42.18 13.24 17.70
N THR A 382 42.19 13.39 19.01
CA THR A 382 41.77 12.37 19.99
C THR A 382 40.26 12.04 19.81
N LEU A 383 39.40 13.03 19.63
CA LEU A 383 38.00 12.88 19.37
C LEU A 383 37.74 12.21 17.98
N ASN A 384 38.56 12.48 16.98
CA ASN A 384 38.48 11.86 15.67
C ASN A 384 38.83 10.36 15.71
N SER A 385 39.89 9.99 16.47
CA SER A 385 40.25 8.59 16.68
C SER A 385 39.13 7.83 17.44
N THR A 386 38.53 8.45 18.46
CA THR A 386 37.39 7.92 19.21
C THR A 386 36.17 7.76 18.29
N TYR A 387 35.87 8.72 17.44
CA TYR A 387 34.79 8.63 16.47
C TYR A 387 34.98 7.47 15.49
N THR A 388 36.21 7.29 14.97
CA THR A 388 36.54 6.20 14.06
C THR A 388 36.42 4.83 14.72
N ALA A 389 36.82 4.70 15.99
CA ALA A 389 36.65 3.47 16.76
C ALA A 389 35.16 3.13 16.95
N LEU A 390 34.35 4.11 17.38
CA LEU A 390 32.91 3.94 17.54
C LEU A 390 32.21 3.62 16.22
N ASP A 391 32.62 4.18 15.09
CA ASP A 391 32.06 3.86 13.78
C ASP A 391 32.31 2.40 13.39
N LYS A 392 33.52 1.87 13.68
CA LYS A 392 33.83 0.45 13.51
C LYS A 392 32.94 -0.44 14.41
N GLU A 393 32.73 -0.04 15.67
CA GLU A 393 31.87 -0.77 16.60
C GLU A 393 30.40 -0.77 16.18
N VAL A 394 29.86 0.37 15.72
CA VAL A 394 28.51 0.47 15.17
C VAL A 394 28.33 -0.49 13.99
N LYS A 395 29.30 -0.51 13.07
CA LYS A 395 29.26 -1.43 11.92
C LYS A 395 29.31 -2.89 12.33
N LYS A 396 30.16 -3.24 13.33
CA LYS A 396 30.26 -4.61 13.87
C LYS A 396 28.98 -5.03 14.57
N SER A 397 28.41 -4.15 15.42
CA SER A 397 27.17 -4.42 16.15
C SER A 397 25.98 -4.59 15.20
N ALA A 398 25.83 -3.73 14.19
CA ALA A 398 24.77 -3.82 13.21
C ALA A 398 24.86 -5.12 12.37
N ARG A 399 26.07 -5.60 12.05
CA ARG A 399 26.25 -6.90 11.37
C ARG A 399 25.86 -8.06 12.29
N LYS A 400 26.21 -7.98 13.56
CA LYS A 400 25.82 -8.99 14.59
C LYS A 400 24.30 -9.05 14.73
N ASP A 401 23.64 -7.91 14.89
CA ASP A 401 22.18 -7.83 15.01
C ASP A 401 21.50 -8.42 13.77
N LYS A 402 22.00 -8.10 12.58
CA LYS A 402 21.46 -8.66 11.32
C LYS A 402 21.58 -10.18 11.31
N ARG A 403 22.74 -10.74 11.69
CA ARG A 403 22.94 -12.20 11.77
C ARG A 403 21.98 -12.81 12.79
N GLN A 404 21.91 -12.27 14.00
CA GLN A 404 21.04 -12.78 15.06
C GLN A 404 19.56 -12.76 14.64
N PHE A 405 19.14 -11.72 13.92
CA PHE A 405 17.77 -11.64 13.40
C PHE A 405 17.47 -12.79 12.41
N TYR A 406 18.40 -13.11 11.52
CA TYR A 406 18.23 -14.22 10.58
C TYR A 406 18.29 -15.59 11.29
N ASP A 407 19.19 -15.76 12.26
CA ASP A 407 19.31 -16.99 13.06
C ASP A 407 18.02 -17.25 13.87
N ASN A 408 17.45 -16.22 14.47
CA ASN A 408 16.18 -16.33 15.19
C ASN A 408 15.03 -16.74 14.25
N LEU A 409 14.96 -16.16 13.03
CA LEU A 409 13.96 -16.55 12.03
C LEU A 409 14.16 -17.98 11.51
N ALA A 410 15.40 -18.42 11.34
CA ALA A 410 15.72 -19.79 10.96
C ALA A 410 15.27 -20.79 12.05
N THR A 411 15.59 -20.50 13.31
CA THR A 411 15.15 -21.32 14.46
C THR A 411 13.62 -21.39 14.57
N GLU A 412 12.93 -20.27 14.31
CA GLU A 412 11.46 -20.24 14.29
C GLU A 412 10.90 -21.08 13.12
N ALA A 413 11.56 -21.05 11.96
CA ALA A 413 11.19 -21.86 10.81
C ALA A 413 11.37 -23.37 11.09
N GLU A 414 12.46 -23.78 11.74
CA GLU A 414 12.71 -25.16 12.17
C GLU A 414 11.64 -25.65 13.17
N LYS A 415 11.29 -24.80 14.16
CA LYS A 415 10.21 -25.10 15.12
C LYS A 415 8.86 -25.24 14.43
N ALA A 416 8.56 -24.40 13.42
CA ALA A 416 7.34 -24.49 12.65
C ALA A 416 7.29 -25.76 11.79
N ALA A 417 8.42 -26.14 11.17
CA ALA A 417 8.56 -27.38 10.39
C ALA A 417 8.35 -28.62 11.28
N GLY A 418 8.97 -28.67 12.45
CA GLY A 418 8.79 -29.76 13.42
C GLY A 418 7.34 -29.92 13.91
N LYS A 419 6.58 -28.81 14.00
CA LYS A 419 5.15 -28.81 14.33
C LYS A 419 4.24 -29.01 13.14
N ARG A 420 4.77 -29.22 11.92
CA ARG A 420 4.03 -29.28 10.65
C ARG A 420 3.16 -28.04 10.39
N ASP A 421 3.51 -26.88 10.97
CA ASP A 421 2.86 -25.61 10.70
C ASP A 421 3.42 -25.00 9.39
N LEU A 422 2.96 -25.53 8.27
CA LEU A 422 3.34 -25.08 6.93
C LEU A 422 3.03 -23.60 6.69
N ARG A 423 2.05 -23.05 7.38
CA ARG A 423 1.66 -21.64 7.23
C ARG A 423 2.71 -20.71 7.81
N THR A 424 3.14 -20.96 9.03
CA THR A 424 4.20 -20.18 9.70
C THR A 424 5.52 -20.37 8.98
N LEU A 425 5.87 -21.61 8.59
CA LEU A 425 7.05 -21.90 7.79
C LEU A 425 7.08 -21.11 6.48
N TYR A 426 5.98 -21.09 5.72
CA TYR A 426 5.87 -20.33 4.49
C TYR A 426 5.98 -18.80 4.72
N GLN A 427 5.41 -18.29 5.80
CA GLN A 427 5.51 -16.87 6.16
C GLN A 427 6.95 -16.47 6.50
N ILE A 428 7.67 -17.30 7.24
CA ILE A 428 9.07 -17.08 7.61
C ILE A 428 9.95 -17.17 6.36
N THR A 429 9.81 -18.22 5.55
CA THR A 429 10.54 -18.37 4.30
C THR A 429 10.32 -17.17 3.37
N LYS A 430 9.08 -16.69 3.27
CA LYS A 430 8.76 -15.49 2.51
C LYS A 430 9.38 -14.22 3.09
N SER A 431 9.58 -14.14 4.41
CA SER A 431 10.27 -13.00 5.04
C SER A 431 11.78 -13.07 4.86
N LEU A 432 12.35 -14.28 4.84
CA LEU A 432 13.78 -14.56 4.63
C LEU A 432 14.21 -14.37 3.17
N SER A 433 13.39 -14.82 2.21
CA SER A 433 13.68 -14.66 0.76
C SER A 433 13.72 -13.21 0.31
N GLY A 434 13.67 -12.28 1.27
CA GLY A 434 13.44 -10.88 1.03
C GLY A 434 12.04 -10.70 0.41
N LYS A 435 11.23 -9.81 0.92
CA LYS A 435 10.21 -9.25 0.05
C LYS A 435 11.02 -8.71 -1.13
N ARG A 436 11.06 -9.45 -2.22
CA ARG A 436 11.08 -8.77 -3.51
C ARG A 436 9.90 -7.85 -3.38
N SER A 437 10.15 -6.59 -3.06
CA SER A 437 9.22 -5.54 -3.39
C SER A 437 8.87 -5.92 -4.80
N THR A 438 7.67 -6.45 -5.00
CA THR A 438 7.15 -6.58 -6.35
C THR A 438 7.24 -5.15 -6.80
N GLN A 439 8.27 -4.86 -7.58
CA GLN A 439 8.41 -3.61 -8.26
C GLN A 439 7.05 -3.45 -8.89
N VAL A 440 6.27 -2.50 -8.39
CA VAL A 440 4.97 -2.22 -8.98
C VAL A 440 5.36 -1.59 -10.30
N LYS A 441 5.66 -2.46 -11.29
CA LYS A 441 5.89 -2.02 -12.65
C LYS A 441 4.71 -1.14 -13.00
N PRO A 442 4.93 0.05 -13.56
CA PRO A 442 3.83 0.90 -13.98
C PRO A 442 2.93 0.08 -14.90
N ILE A 443 1.62 0.15 -14.68
CA ILE A 443 0.67 -0.51 -15.56
C ILE A 443 0.77 0.09 -16.96
N LYS A 444 0.53 -0.72 -17.96
CA LYS A 444 0.55 -0.35 -19.38
C LYS A 444 -0.86 0.08 -19.80
N ASP A 445 -0.91 1.01 -20.73
CA ASP A 445 -2.14 1.37 -21.44
C ASP A 445 -2.51 0.30 -22.50
N SER A 446 -3.57 0.56 -23.28
CA SER A 446 -4.02 -0.34 -24.37
C SER A 446 -2.99 -0.48 -25.50
N GLN A 447 -2.05 0.47 -25.62
CA GLN A 447 -0.98 0.47 -26.61
C GLN A 447 0.33 -0.15 -26.09
N GLY A 448 0.37 -0.59 -24.82
CA GLY A 448 1.55 -1.19 -24.22
C GLY A 448 2.50 -0.18 -23.55
N ASN A 449 2.20 1.13 -23.58
CA ASN A 449 3.05 2.16 -22.98
C ASN A 449 2.86 2.21 -21.46
N PRO A 450 3.94 2.39 -20.66
CA PRO A 450 3.84 2.46 -19.21
C PRO A 450 3.14 3.76 -18.76
N ILE A 451 2.13 3.61 -17.91
CA ILE A 451 1.41 4.75 -17.30
C ILE A 451 2.14 5.15 -16.02
N THR A 452 2.88 6.24 -16.04
CA THR A 452 3.66 6.73 -14.90
C THR A 452 2.86 7.65 -13.96
N LYS A 453 1.84 8.36 -14.48
CA LYS A 453 0.99 9.28 -13.69
C LYS A 453 0.01 8.50 -12.82
N GLU A 454 0.07 8.71 -11.49
CA GLU A 454 -0.77 7.99 -10.52
C GLU A 454 -2.28 8.18 -10.77
N GLU A 455 -2.72 9.39 -11.14
CA GLU A 455 -4.13 9.67 -11.48
C GLU A 455 -4.61 8.83 -12.69
N ARG A 456 -3.76 8.73 -13.72
CA ARG A 456 -4.03 7.87 -14.89
C ARG A 456 -4.01 6.39 -14.52
N GLN A 457 -3.10 5.96 -13.63
CA GLN A 457 -3.09 4.58 -13.13
C GLN A 457 -4.38 4.26 -12.37
N ILE A 458 -4.83 5.15 -11.47
CA ILE A 458 -6.09 4.98 -10.73
C ILE A 458 -7.27 4.91 -11.69
N LYS A 459 -7.32 5.80 -12.69
CA LYS A 459 -8.37 5.80 -13.71
C LYS A 459 -8.34 4.50 -14.52
N GLN A 460 -7.16 4.08 -15.02
CA GLN A 460 -7.01 2.83 -15.79
C GLN A 460 -7.47 1.60 -14.98
N TRP A 461 -7.17 1.57 -13.66
CA TRP A 461 -7.68 0.52 -12.79
C TRP A 461 -9.20 0.58 -12.64
N ALA A 462 -9.77 1.76 -12.46
CA ALA A 462 -11.22 1.93 -12.36
C ALA A 462 -11.91 1.51 -13.65
N ASP A 463 -11.41 1.95 -14.80
CA ASP A 463 -11.96 1.63 -16.13
C ASP A 463 -11.88 0.12 -16.41
N HIS A 464 -10.73 -0.53 -16.06
CA HIS A 464 -10.57 -1.98 -16.20
C HIS A 464 -11.61 -2.76 -15.40
N PHE A 465 -11.75 -2.44 -14.09
CA PHE A 465 -12.70 -3.17 -13.25
C PHE A 465 -14.15 -2.77 -13.51
N LYS A 466 -14.40 -1.52 -13.92
CA LYS A 466 -15.73 -1.09 -14.38
C LYS A 466 -16.18 -1.90 -15.61
N GLY A 467 -15.32 -2.08 -16.59
CA GLY A 467 -15.62 -2.91 -17.77
C GLY A 467 -15.80 -4.38 -17.42
N LEU A 468 -15.02 -4.90 -16.44
CA LEU A 468 -15.12 -6.30 -16.02
C LEU A 468 -16.42 -6.61 -15.27
N LEU A 469 -16.87 -5.69 -14.39
CA LEU A 469 -18.01 -5.86 -13.47
C LEU A 469 -19.31 -5.25 -14.00
N ASN A 470 -19.33 -4.75 -15.22
CA ASN A 470 -20.50 -4.18 -15.91
C ASN A 470 -20.52 -4.65 -17.35
N ARG A 471 -20.54 -5.96 -17.56
CA ARG A 471 -20.68 -6.54 -18.90
C ARG A 471 -22.11 -6.31 -19.42
N PRO A 472 -22.27 -6.16 -20.75
CA PRO A 472 -23.60 -6.14 -21.30
C PRO A 472 -24.34 -7.45 -20.98
N PRO A 473 -25.67 -7.41 -20.79
CA PRO A 473 -26.45 -8.62 -20.58
C PRO A 473 -26.27 -9.57 -21.77
N PRO A 474 -26.36 -10.89 -21.56
CA PRO A 474 -26.28 -11.85 -22.65
C PRO A 474 -27.44 -11.63 -23.63
N THR A 475 -27.19 -11.86 -24.93
CA THR A 475 -28.21 -11.75 -25.99
C THR A 475 -29.37 -12.71 -25.78
N THR A 476 -29.06 -13.89 -25.24
CA THR A 476 -30.05 -14.89 -24.87
C THR A 476 -29.83 -15.37 -23.44
N ARG A 477 -30.87 -15.37 -22.64
CA ARG A 477 -30.83 -15.96 -21.28
C ARG A 477 -31.39 -17.37 -21.34
N PRO A 478 -30.84 -18.30 -20.56
CA PRO A 478 -31.40 -19.66 -20.47
C PRO A 478 -32.82 -19.63 -19.93
N VAL A 479 -33.67 -20.52 -20.45
CA VAL A 479 -35.00 -20.75 -19.91
C VAL A 479 -34.85 -21.63 -18.67
N ILE A 480 -35.05 -21.03 -17.51
CA ILE A 480 -35.06 -21.76 -16.25
C ILE A 480 -36.54 -22.16 -15.96
N PRO A 481 -36.83 -23.44 -15.69
CA PRO A 481 -38.17 -23.87 -15.37
C PRO A 481 -38.78 -23.10 -14.19
N THR A 482 -39.99 -22.63 -14.34
CA THR A 482 -40.71 -21.91 -13.26
C THR A 482 -41.22 -22.86 -12.15
N THR A 483 -41.31 -24.17 -12.43
CA THR A 483 -41.56 -25.20 -11.41
C THR A 483 -40.37 -25.30 -10.50
N ALA A 484 -40.42 -24.58 -9.38
CA ALA A 484 -39.44 -24.70 -8.33
C ALA A 484 -39.36 -26.15 -7.84
N ARG A 485 -38.13 -26.59 -7.54
CA ARG A 485 -37.97 -27.81 -6.72
C ARG A 485 -38.63 -27.57 -5.37
N THR A 486 -38.82 -28.62 -4.62
CA THR A 486 -39.34 -28.52 -3.26
C THR A 486 -38.59 -27.46 -2.49
N GLN A 487 -39.32 -26.53 -1.85
CA GLN A 487 -38.68 -25.46 -1.06
C GLN A 487 -37.78 -26.05 0.03
N LEU A 488 -36.57 -25.52 0.16
CA LEU A 488 -35.62 -25.95 1.20
C LEU A 488 -36.23 -25.76 2.58
N GLN A 489 -36.25 -26.85 3.37
CA GLN A 489 -36.74 -26.83 4.75
C GLN A 489 -35.69 -26.18 5.65
N VAL A 490 -35.77 -24.88 5.82
CA VAL A 490 -34.81 -24.06 6.59
C VAL A 490 -35.57 -23.01 7.41
N ASP A 491 -35.00 -22.62 8.54
CA ASP A 491 -35.58 -21.58 9.38
C ASP A 491 -35.53 -20.18 8.68
N THR A 492 -36.70 -19.61 8.46
CA THR A 492 -36.91 -18.30 7.82
C THR A 492 -37.20 -17.18 8.82
N ASN A 493 -37.32 -17.48 10.13
CA ASN A 493 -37.57 -16.49 11.17
C ASN A 493 -36.45 -15.44 11.27
N PRO A 494 -36.71 -14.26 11.84
CA PRO A 494 -35.67 -13.29 12.13
C PRO A 494 -34.52 -13.89 12.96
N PRO A 495 -33.26 -13.43 12.76
CA PRO A 495 -32.10 -14.02 13.45
C PRO A 495 -32.17 -13.83 14.97
N THR A 496 -31.77 -14.88 15.69
CA THR A 496 -31.68 -14.88 17.15
C THR A 496 -30.36 -14.28 17.62
N LYS A 497 -30.30 -13.76 18.86
CA LYS A 497 -29.06 -13.28 19.48
C LYS A 497 -27.94 -14.33 19.44
N THR A 498 -28.28 -15.59 19.65
CA THR A 498 -27.32 -16.72 19.64
C THR A 498 -26.68 -16.90 18.27
N GLU A 499 -27.49 -16.86 17.18
CA GLU A 499 -26.96 -16.95 15.80
C GLU A 499 -26.04 -15.77 15.48
N VAL A 500 -26.43 -14.54 15.85
CA VAL A 500 -25.61 -13.34 15.66
C VAL A 500 -24.30 -13.46 16.41
N MET A 501 -24.32 -13.88 17.68
CA MET A 501 -23.13 -14.09 18.49
C MET A 501 -22.19 -15.15 17.90
N ASN A 502 -22.75 -16.27 17.42
CA ASN A 502 -21.97 -17.33 16.76
C ASN A 502 -21.34 -16.82 15.46
N ALA A 503 -22.08 -16.06 14.64
CA ALA A 503 -21.56 -15.46 13.43
C ALA A 503 -20.41 -14.46 13.72
N ILE A 504 -20.48 -13.68 14.80
CA ILE A 504 -19.41 -12.80 15.27
C ILE A 504 -18.17 -13.61 15.68
N LYS A 505 -18.33 -14.67 16.48
CA LYS A 505 -17.23 -15.54 16.89
C LYS A 505 -16.48 -16.16 15.72
N LEU A 506 -17.17 -16.48 14.62
CA LEU A 506 -16.60 -17.07 13.40
C LEU A 506 -15.90 -16.04 12.48
N LEU A 507 -15.97 -14.74 12.75
CA LEU A 507 -15.23 -13.75 11.98
C LEU A 507 -13.71 -14.00 12.09
N LYS A 508 -13.01 -13.95 10.96
CA LYS A 508 -11.54 -14.13 10.92
C LYS A 508 -10.84 -12.85 11.32
N ALA A 509 -10.04 -12.88 12.38
CA ALA A 509 -9.15 -11.79 12.79
C ALA A 509 -8.06 -11.49 11.73
N GLY A 510 -7.47 -10.29 11.76
CA GLY A 510 -6.42 -9.88 10.83
C GLY A 510 -6.90 -9.54 9.42
N LYS A 511 -8.21 -9.49 9.19
CA LYS A 511 -8.79 -9.09 7.91
C LYS A 511 -8.99 -7.58 7.83
N ALA A 512 -8.87 -7.02 6.62
CA ALA A 512 -9.11 -5.60 6.38
C ALA A 512 -10.58 -5.25 6.57
N ALA A 513 -10.84 -4.09 7.19
CA ALA A 513 -12.17 -3.52 7.28
C ALA A 513 -12.68 -3.08 5.90
N GLY A 514 -13.99 -3.03 5.74
CA GLY A 514 -14.67 -2.46 4.57
C GLY A 514 -14.73 -0.92 4.58
N PRO A 515 -15.62 -0.33 3.77
CA PRO A 515 -15.83 1.12 3.72
C PRO A 515 -16.31 1.75 5.04
N ASP A 516 -16.95 0.95 5.91
CA ASP A 516 -17.40 1.36 7.25
C ASP A 516 -16.26 1.57 8.24
N GLY A 517 -15.05 1.03 7.94
CA GLY A 517 -13.87 1.16 8.79
C GLY A 517 -13.86 0.26 10.02
N ILE A 518 -14.87 -0.57 10.26
CA ILE A 518 -14.99 -1.41 11.46
C ILE A 518 -14.18 -2.71 11.27
N PRO A 519 -13.09 -2.92 12.04
CA PRO A 519 -12.31 -4.14 11.94
C PRO A 519 -13.02 -5.32 12.63
N PRO A 520 -12.82 -6.57 12.17
CA PRO A 520 -13.42 -7.75 12.80
C PRO A 520 -13.08 -7.89 14.28
N GLU A 521 -11.89 -7.48 14.68
CA GLU A 521 -11.41 -7.54 16.07
C GLU A 521 -12.23 -6.67 17.01
N ALA A 522 -12.73 -5.52 16.53
CA ALA A 522 -13.56 -4.64 17.34
C ALA A 522 -14.91 -5.29 17.68
N LEU A 523 -15.50 -6.01 16.72
CA LEU A 523 -16.75 -6.75 16.92
C LEU A 523 -16.54 -8.01 17.80
N LYS A 524 -15.36 -8.60 17.73
CA LYS A 524 -15.00 -9.81 18.50
C LYS A 524 -14.48 -9.51 19.90
N ALA A 525 -14.20 -8.26 20.24
CA ALA A 525 -13.68 -7.89 21.57
C ALA A 525 -14.68 -8.26 22.68
N ASP A 526 -15.96 -8.05 22.44
CA ASP A 526 -17.08 -8.52 23.25
C ASP A 526 -18.22 -9.00 22.34
N PRO A 527 -18.27 -10.30 22.02
CA PRO A 527 -19.29 -10.86 21.12
C PRO A 527 -20.70 -10.73 21.66
N GLU A 528 -20.88 -10.75 22.99
CA GLU A 528 -22.19 -10.68 23.62
C GLU A 528 -22.80 -9.29 23.47
N THR A 529 -22.09 -8.24 23.92
CA THR A 529 -22.54 -6.85 23.78
C THR A 529 -22.71 -6.49 22.32
N THR A 530 -21.80 -6.94 21.44
CA THR A 530 -21.93 -6.70 20.00
C THR A 530 -23.18 -7.37 19.40
N ALA A 531 -23.52 -8.58 19.88
CA ALA A 531 -24.76 -9.27 19.47
C ALA A 531 -26.00 -8.53 19.97
N ASP A 532 -26.01 -8.02 21.22
CA ASP A 532 -27.11 -7.20 21.74
C ASP A 532 -27.37 -5.95 20.89
N MET A 533 -26.29 -5.35 20.38
CA MET A 533 -26.40 -4.15 19.53
C MET A 533 -26.84 -4.46 18.09
N LEU A 534 -26.34 -5.57 17.51
CA LEU A 534 -26.59 -5.89 16.10
C LEU A 534 -27.90 -6.69 15.88
N THR A 535 -28.37 -7.47 16.87
CA THR A 535 -29.58 -8.29 16.71
C THR A 535 -30.82 -7.48 16.36
N PRO A 536 -31.14 -6.36 17.05
CA PRO A 536 -32.30 -5.56 16.69
C PRO A 536 -32.19 -4.97 15.27
N LEU A 537 -31.00 -4.53 14.85
CA LEU A 537 -30.78 -4.05 13.48
C LEU A 537 -31.01 -5.16 12.46
N LEU A 538 -30.44 -6.37 12.69
CA LEU A 538 -30.59 -7.49 11.77
C LEU A 538 -32.03 -7.99 11.69
N GLN A 539 -32.77 -8.00 12.81
CA GLN A 539 -34.20 -8.33 12.83
C GLN A 539 -35.03 -7.30 12.06
N LYS A 540 -34.69 -6.03 12.16
CA LYS A 540 -35.32 -4.95 11.39
C LYS A 540 -35.06 -5.09 9.89
N ILE A 541 -33.79 -5.34 9.50
CA ILE A 541 -33.39 -5.64 8.12
C ILE A 541 -34.20 -6.84 7.58
N TRP A 542 -34.38 -7.87 8.41
CA TRP A 542 -35.13 -9.08 8.03
C TRP A 542 -36.62 -8.80 7.77
N LYS A 543 -37.24 -7.97 8.62
CA LYS A 543 -38.66 -7.60 8.48
C LYS A 543 -38.90 -6.65 7.31
N GLU A 544 -38.03 -5.63 7.16
CA GLU A 544 -38.19 -4.58 6.15
C GLU A 544 -37.63 -4.99 4.77
N GLY A 545 -36.84 -6.04 4.69
CA GLY A 545 -36.17 -6.44 3.45
C GLY A 545 -35.17 -5.39 2.92
N LYS A 546 -34.68 -4.47 3.76
CA LYS A 546 -33.79 -3.38 3.35
C LYS A 546 -32.45 -3.44 4.11
N VAL A 547 -31.35 -3.26 3.40
CA VAL A 547 -30.00 -3.22 4.02
C VAL A 547 -29.42 -1.80 3.98
N PRO A 548 -28.55 -1.43 4.95
CA PRO A 548 -27.87 -0.14 4.95
C PRO A 548 -27.09 0.12 3.65
N THR A 549 -27.06 1.37 3.21
CA THR A 549 -26.37 1.77 1.97
C THR A 549 -24.87 1.47 1.99
N ASP A 550 -24.23 1.59 3.16
CA ASP A 550 -22.81 1.26 3.32
C ASP A 550 -22.49 -0.22 3.08
N TRP A 551 -23.45 -1.15 3.28
CA TRP A 551 -23.27 -2.59 3.05
C TRP A 551 -23.24 -2.95 1.57
N ARG A 552 -23.75 -2.05 0.71
CA ARG A 552 -23.72 -2.17 -0.76
C ARG A 552 -22.41 -1.65 -1.35
N LYS A 553 -21.63 -0.87 -0.57
CA LYS A 553 -20.33 -0.29 -1.00
C LYS A 553 -19.19 -1.28 -0.77
N GLY A 554 -18.21 -1.28 -1.66
CA GLY A 554 -17.01 -2.10 -1.54
C GLY A 554 -15.73 -1.35 -1.91
N TYR A 555 -14.62 -1.73 -1.26
CA TYR A 555 -13.29 -1.34 -1.71
C TYR A 555 -12.64 -2.49 -2.45
N LEU A 556 -12.13 -2.25 -3.65
CA LEU A 556 -11.49 -3.23 -4.50
C LEU A 556 -9.98 -3.19 -4.32
N VAL A 557 -9.42 -4.30 -3.82
CA VAL A 557 -7.97 -4.51 -3.65
C VAL A 557 -7.48 -5.44 -4.74
N LYS A 558 -6.37 -5.06 -5.37
CA LYS A 558 -5.76 -5.82 -6.48
C LYS A 558 -4.80 -6.88 -5.95
N LEU A 559 -4.96 -8.11 -6.41
CA LEU A 559 -4.04 -9.21 -6.17
C LEU A 559 -3.38 -9.65 -7.48
N PRO A 560 -2.04 -9.80 -7.52
CA PRO A 560 -1.33 -10.22 -8.73
C PRO A 560 -1.64 -11.68 -9.07
N LYS A 561 -1.85 -11.96 -10.36
CA LYS A 561 -1.84 -13.29 -10.97
C LYS A 561 -0.44 -13.59 -11.56
N LYS A 562 -0.26 -14.75 -12.14
CA LYS A 562 0.91 -15.07 -12.96
C LYS A 562 0.92 -14.23 -14.24
N GLY A 563 2.11 -13.95 -14.81
CA GLY A 563 2.27 -13.19 -16.05
C GLY A 563 2.76 -11.75 -15.85
N ASP A 564 2.70 -10.94 -16.92
CA ASP A 564 3.16 -9.54 -16.89
C ASP A 564 2.24 -8.66 -16.00
N LEU A 565 2.76 -8.26 -14.86
CA LEU A 565 2.04 -7.41 -13.89
C LEU A 565 1.84 -5.96 -14.38
N GLY A 566 2.42 -5.57 -15.51
CA GLY A 566 2.10 -4.32 -16.18
C GLY A 566 0.70 -4.31 -16.82
N LEU A 567 0.09 -5.48 -17.03
CA LEU A 567 -1.22 -5.61 -17.65
C LEU A 567 -2.31 -5.78 -16.59
N CYS A 568 -3.34 -4.94 -16.61
CA CYS A 568 -4.45 -4.98 -15.66
C CYS A 568 -5.19 -6.35 -15.65
N LYS A 569 -5.25 -7.05 -16.80
CA LYS A 569 -5.86 -8.38 -16.91
C LYS A 569 -5.20 -9.45 -16.04
N ASN A 570 -3.92 -9.27 -15.70
CA ASN A 570 -3.15 -10.17 -14.84
C ASN A 570 -3.31 -9.87 -13.35
N TRP A 571 -4.36 -9.15 -12.99
CA TRP A 571 -4.72 -8.88 -11.61
C TRP A 571 -6.13 -9.35 -11.32
N ARG A 572 -6.35 -9.81 -10.07
CA ARG A 572 -7.66 -10.17 -9.54
C ARG A 572 -8.13 -9.07 -8.60
N GLY A 573 -9.40 -8.69 -8.68
CA GLY A 573 -10.02 -7.75 -7.75
C GLY A 573 -10.68 -8.50 -6.58
N ILE A 574 -10.31 -8.19 -5.34
CA ILE A 574 -11.00 -8.68 -4.15
C ILE A 574 -11.73 -7.52 -3.51
N MET A 575 -13.03 -7.69 -3.29
CA MET A 575 -13.90 -6.68 -2.71
C MET A 575 -13.87 -6.75 -1.19
N LEU A 576 -13.48 -5.66 -0.55
CA LEU A 576 -13.57 -5.49 0.90
C LEU A 576 -14.96 -4.92 1.22
N LEU A 577 -15.81 -5.74 1.78
CA LEU A 577 -17.17 -5.41 2.20
C LEU A 577 -17.22 -5.08 3.69
N SER A 578 -18.28 -4.40 4.12
CA SER A 578 -18.62 -4.14 5.52
C SER A 578 -18.48 -5.41 6.37
N THR A 579 -17.86 -5.31 7.55
CA THR A 579 -17.73 -6.47 8.44
C THR A 579 -19.08 -6.91 9.03
N PRO A 580 -19.97 -6.01 9.49
CA PRO A 580 -21.33 -6.38 9.90
C PRO A 580 -22.17 -7.03 8.80
N SER A 581 -22.05 -6.60 7.53
CA SER A 581 -22.74 -7.27 6.43
C SER A 581 -22.34 -8.75 6.25
N LYS A 582 -21.11 -9.10 6.66
CA LYS A 582 -20.64 -10.49 6.66
C LYS A 582 -21.30 -11.32 7.75
N ILE A 583 -21.76 -10.72 8.84
CA ILE A 583 -22.53 -11.40 9.90
C ILE A 583 -23.89 -11.83 9.32
N LEU A 584 -24.61 -10.93 8.67
CA LEU A 584 -25.86 -11.27 7.97
C LEU A 584 -25.64 -12.37 6.93
N SER A 585 -24.63 -12.20 6.07
CA SER A 585 -24.28 -13.19 5.05
C SER A 585 -23.91 -14.55 5.65
N ARG A 586 -23.31 -14.58 6.83
CA ARG A 586 -22.97 -15.81 7.56
C ARG A 586 -24.23 -16.51 8.06
N ILE A 587 -25.16 -15.78 8.65
CA ILE A 587 -26.41 -16.34 9.16
C ILE A 587 -27.22 -16.97 8.02
N ILE A 588 -27.38 -16.25 6.91
CA ILE A 588 -28.07 -16.78 5.72
C ILE A 588 -27.37 -18.07 5.24
N LEU A 589 -26.03 -18.02 5.09
CA LEU A 589 -25.24 -19.17 4.62
C LEU A 589 -25.40 -20.40 5.55
N GLU A 590 -25.28 -20.19 6.87
CA GLU A 590 -25.36 -21.30 7.83
C GLU A 590 -26.75 -22.00 7.82
N ARG A 591 -27.82 -21.22 7.55
CA ARG A 591 -29.17 -21.77 7.45
C ARG A 591 -29.44 -22.60 6.18
N ILE A 592 -28.86 -22.18 5.05
CA ILE A 592 -29.15 -22.82 3.75
C ILE A 592 -28.11 -23.83 3.29
N LYS A 593 -26.86 -23.75 3.78
CA LYS A 593 -25.75 -24.55 3.23
C LYS A 593 -25.98 -26.06 3.23
N ASP A 594 -26.50 -26.62 4.33
CA ASP A 594 -26.62 -28.07 4.50
C ASP A 594 -27.84 -28.60 3.68
N ALA A 595 -28.94 -27.87 3.68
CA ALA A 595 -30.10 -28.22 2.85
C ALA A 595 -29.82 -28.08 1.36
N LEU A 596 -29.05 -27.04 0.96
CA LEU A 596 -28.64 -26.86 -0.43
C LEU A 596 -27.64 -27.93 -0.86
N ASP A 597 -26.73 -28.36 0.03
CA ASP A 597 -25.70 -29.35 -0.31
C ASP A 597 -26.31 -30.70 -0.75
N THR A 598 -27.47 -31.04 -0.25
CA THR A 598 -28.21 -32.27 -0.67
C THR A 598 -28.79 -32.16 -2.08
N GLU A 599 -29.04 -30.93 -2.55
CA GLU A 599 -29.58 -30.66 -3.89
C GLU A 599 -28.50 -30.58 -4.98
N LEU A 600 -27.22 -30.37 -4.61
CA LEU A 600 -26.10 -30.27 -5.55
C LEU A 600 -25.67 -31.69 -5.99
N ARG A 601 -25.21 -31.76 -7.24
CA ARG A 601 -24.67 -33.01 -7.80
C ARG A 601 -23.49 -33.52 -6.98
N PRO A 602 -23.36 -34.85 -6.79
CA PRO A 602 -22.28 -35.45 -6.03
C PRO A 602 -20.88 -35.21 -6.67
N GLU A 603 -20.80 -35.02 -7.96
CA GLU A 603 -19.55 -34.79 -8.75
C GLU A 603 -18.94 -33.44 -8.45
N GLN A 604 -19.72 -32.45 -8.03
CA GLN A 604 -19.22 -31.12 -7.64
C GLN A 604 -18.49 -31.18 -6.30
N ALA A 605 -17.19 -30.86 -6.31
CA ALA A 605 -16.33 -30.87 -5.11
C ALA A 605 -15.87 -29.49 -4.63
N GLY A 606 -16.02 -28.45 -5.42
CA GLY A 606 -15.60 -27.10 -5.06
C GLY A 606 -16.43 -26.50 -3.92
N PHE A 607 -15.79 -25.82 -2.96
CA PHE A 607 -16.40 -25.12 -1.84
C PHE A 607 -17.37 -25.92 -0.95
N ARG A 608 -17.38 -27.24 -1.05
CA ARG A 608 -18.25 -28.15 -0.26
C ARG A 608 -17.48 -28.75 0.91
N LYS A 609 -18.18 -28.96 2.03
CA LYS A 609 -17.62 -29.61 3.22
C LYS A 609 -17.37 -31.08 2.95
N GLY A 610 -16.20 -31.60 3.34
CA GLY A 610 -15.84 -33.00 3.18
C GLY A 610 -15.42 -33.41 1.77
N LYS A 611 -15.40 -32.47 0.79
CA LYS A 611 -14.91 -32.70 -0.57
C LYS A 611 -13.68 -31.84 -0.89
N SER A 612 -12.77 -32.36 -1.70
CA SER A 612 -11.53 -31.67 -2.01
C SER A 612 -11.09 -31.84 -3.47
N CYS A 613 -10.21 -30.94 -3.92
CA CYS A 613 -9.55 -31.09 -5.21
C CYS A 613 -8.68 -32.37 -5.27
N SER A 614 -8.17 -32.82 -4.12
CA SER A 614 -7.37 -34.05 -4.04
C SER A 614 -8.20 -35.29 -4.40
N ASP A 615 -9.47 -35.31 -4.01
CA ASP A 615 -10.39 -36.40 -4.33
C ASP A 615 -10.63 -36.48 -5.85
N GLN A 616 -10.87 -35.33 -6.49
CA GLN A 616 -11.04 -35.26 -7.95
C GLN A 616 -9.77 -35.67 -8.71
N ILE A 617 -8.60 -35.26 -8.23
CA ILE A 617 -7.31 -35.64 -8.81
C ILE A 617 -7.07 -37.15 -8.64
N ALA A 618 -7.40 -37.71 -7.48
CA ALA A 618 -7.26 -39.16 -7.22
C ALA A 618 -8.19 -39.97 -8.12
N THR A 619 -9.45 -39.56 -8.25
CA THR A 619 -10.43 -40.20 -9.15
C THR A 619 -9.94 -40.17 -10.60
N LEU A 620 -9.51 -39.00 -11.10
CA LEU A 620 -8.98 -38.87 -12.46
C LEU A 620 -7.74 -39.77 -12.69
N ARG A 621 -6.86 -39.85 -11.69
CA ARG A 621 -5.68 -40.69 -11.74
C ARG A 621 -6.02 -42.18 -11.84
N ILE A 622 -6.98 -42.65 -11.03
CA ILE A 622 -7.47 -44.04 -11.09
C ILE A 622 -8.00 -44.34 -12.50
N ILE A 623 -8.83 -43.44 -13.06
CA ILE A 623 -9.39 -43.59 -14.40
C ILE A 623 -8.27 -43.71 -15.45
N ILE A 624 -7.27 -42.86 -15.40
CA ILE A 624 -6.13 -42.89 -16.34
C ILE A 624 -5.33 -44.21 -16.19
N GLU A 625 -5.04 -44.61 -14.96
CA GLU A 625 -4.29 -45.86 -14.68
C GLU A 625 -5.04 -47.08 -15.19
N GLN A 626 -6.34 -47.18 -14.97
CA GLN A 626 -7.18 -48.30 -15.49
C GLN A 626 -7.29 -48.27 -17.01
N SER A 627 -7.49 -47.12 -17.62
CA SER A 627 -7.50 -46.97 -19.09
C SER A 627 -6.20 -47.45 -19.73
N MET A 628 -5.07 -47.14 -19.09
CA MET A 628 -3.74 -47.63 -19.55
C MET A 628 -3.61 -49.15 -19.37
N GLU A 629 -4.04 -49.72 -18.23
CA GLU A 629 -3.96 -51.16 -17.94
C GLU A 629 -4.81 -51.96 -18.93
N TRP A 630 -6.02 -51.48 -19.24
CA TRP A 630 -6.94 -52.15 -20.17
C TRP A 630 -6.69 -51.81 -21.65
N GLN A 631 -5.71 -50.95 -21.95
CA GLN A 631 -5.40 -50.44 -23.29
C GLN A 631 -6.66 -49.85 -24.00
N SER A 632 -7.54 -49.23 -23.22
CA SER A 632 -8.77 -48.61 -23.72
C SER A 632 -8.54 -47.13 -24.00
N ASN A 633 -9.21 -46.60 -25.03
CA ASN A 633 -9.10 -45.17 -25.36
C ASN A 633 -9.86 -44.31 -24.32
N LEU A 634 -9.20 -43.29 -23.81
CA LEU A 634 -9.80 -42.32 -22.89
C LEU A 634 -9.76 -40.92 -23.50
N TYR A 635 -10.90 -40.29 -23.63
CA TYR A 635 -11.02 -38.93 -24.12
C TYR A 635 -11.35 -38.00 -22.93
N LEU A 636 -10.49 -37.02 -22.64
CA LEU A 636 -10.67 -36.07 -21.55
C LEU A 636 -10.83 -34.66 -22.11
N ASN A 637 -11.86 -33.95 -21.69
CA ASN A 637 -12.09 -32.57 -22.04
C ASN A 637 -11.99 -31.71 -20.78
N PHE A 638 -11.10 -30.70 -20.80
CA PHE A 638 -10.87 -29.77 -19.70
C PHE A 638 -11.50 -28.41 -20.04
N ILE A 639 -12.47 -27.99 -19.23
CA ILE A 639 -13.18 -26.73 -19.41
C ILE A 639 -12.73 -25.74 -18.32
N ASP A 640 -12.13 -24.61 -18.73
CA ASP A 640 -11.74 -23.51 -17.82
C ASP A 640 -12.56 -22.25 -18.12
N PHE A 641 -13.38 -21.85 -17.17
CA PHE A 641 -14.23 -20.66 -17.32
C PHE A 641 -13.44 -19.36 -17.06
N GLU A 642 -13.25 -18.54 -18.09
CA GLU A 642 -12.55 -17.27 -17.93
C GLU A 642 -13.39 -16.26 -17.14
N LYS A 643 -12.84 -15.80 -15.97
CA LYS A 643 -13.46 -14.79 -15.11
C LYS A 643 -14.90 -15.16 -14.67
N ALA A 644 -15.15 -16.41 -14.42
CA ALA A 644 -16.47 -16.96 -14.15
C ALA A 644 -17.23 -16.19 -13.06
N PHE A 645 -16.58 -15.87 -11.92
CA PHE A 645 -17.20 -15.10 -10.83
C PHE A 645 -17.67 -13.70 -11.25
N ASP A 646 -16.99 -13.07 -12.20
CA ASP A 646 -17.25 -11.69 -12.62
C ASP A 646 -18.27 -11.62 -13.79
N SER A 647 -18.60 -12.76 -14.43
CA SER A 647 -19.36 -12.81 -15.67
C SER A 647 -20.81 -13.28 -15.54
N VAL A 648 -21.19 -13.87 -14.41
CA VAL A 648 -22.55 -14.41 -14.24
C VAL A 648 -23.60 -13.31 -14.30
N ASP A 649 -24.67 -13.53 -15.07
CA ASP A 649 -25.83 -12.63 -15.12
C ASP A 649 -26.64 -12.74 -13.82
N ARG A 650 -26.97 -11.61 -13.20
CA ARG A 650 -27.66 -11.58 -11.90
C ARG A 650 -29.11 -12.02 -11.97
N GLU A 651 -29.81 -11.73 -13.07
CA GLU A 651 -31.18 -12.18 -13.27
C GLU A 651 -31.26 -13.72 -13.30
N VAL A 652 -30.25 -14.34 -13.93
CA VAL A 652 -30.10 -15.79 -13.92
C VAL A 652 -29.83 -16.31 -12.49
N ILE A 653 -28.99 -15.61 -11.72
CA ILE A 653 -28.72 -16.00 -10.32
C ILE A 653 -30.03 -16.05 -9.52
N TRP A 654 -30.89 -15.03 -9.63
CA TRP A 654 -32.13 -14.95 -8.84
C TRP A 654 -33.09 -16.07 -9.20
N LYS A 655 -33.28 -16.33 -10.48
CA LYS A 655 -34.12 -17.45 -10.97
C LYS A 655 -33.55 -18.80 -10.54
N LEU A 656 -32.22 -18.98 -10.52
CA LEU A 656 -31.62 -20.23 -10.08
C LEU A 656 -31.78 -20.44 -8.57
N LEU A 657 -31.64 -19.40 -7.74
CA LEU A 657 -31.90 -19.51 -6.31
C LEU A 657 -33.35 -19.95 -6.05
N GLU A 658 -34.31 -19.39 -6.77
CA GLU A 658 -35.70 -19.79 -6.70
C GLU A 658 -35.91 -21.25 -7.16
N TYR A 659 -35.33 -21.64 -8.31
CA TYR A 659 -35.38 -22.98 -8.85
C TYR A 659 -34.82 -24.03 -7.90
N TYR A 660 -33.73 -23.74 -7.16
CA TYR A 660 -33.15 -24.61 -6.14
C TYR A 660 -33.91 -24.57 -4.79
N GLY A 661 -35.06 -23.92 -4.74
CA GLY A 661 -35.95 -23.90 -3.57
C GLY A 661 -35.47 -22.99 -2.42
N VAL A 662 -34.58 -22.05 -2.68
CA VAL A 662 -34.18 -21.09 -1.65
C VAL A 662 -35.37 -20.18 -1.28
N PRO A 663 -35.72 -20.04 0.02
CA PRO A 663 -36.88 -19.23 0.43
C PRO A 663 -36.76 -17.78 -0.04
N GLN A 664 -37.88 -17.17 -0.45
CA GLN A 664 -37.94 -15.85 -1.05
C GLN A 664 -37.36 -14.75 -0.16
N ILE A 665 -37.49 -14.89 1.17
CA ILE A 665 -36.93 -13.93 2.12
C ILE A 665 -35.40 -13.85 2.01
N PHE A 666 -34.71 -14.98 1.82
CA PHE A 666 -33.26 -15.00 1.62
C PHE A 666 -32.86 -14.44 0.26
N ILE A 667 -33.63 -14.75 -0.80
CA ILE A 667 -33.42 -14.22 -2.14
C ILE A 667 -33.50 -12.69 -2.09
N ASN A 668 -34.54 -12.14 -1.46
CA ASN A 668 -34.70 -10.69 -1.31
C ASN A 668 -33.57 -10.04 -0.55
N LEU A 669 -33.12 -10.60 0.57
CA LEU A 669 -32.00 -10.09 1.35
C LEU A 669 -30.67 -10.13 0.57
N ILE A 670 -30.45 -11.20 -0.19
CA ILE A 670 -29.27 -11.33 -1.06
C ILE A 670 -29.32 -10.29 -2.18
N GLN A 671 -30.47 -10.12 -2.85
CA GLN A 671 -30.67 -9.08 -3.86
C GLN A 671 -30.37 -7.70 -3.31
N GLN A 672 -30.89 -7.36 -2.14
CA GLN A 672 -30.66 -6.07 -1.50
C GLN A 672 -29.15 -5.80 -1.20
N LEU A 673 -28.38 -6.82 -0.89
CA LEU A 673 -26.93 -6.68 -0.75
C LEU A 673 -26.25 -6.37 -2.08
N TYR A 674 -26.81 -6.80 -3.21
CA TYR A 674 -26.23 -6.66 -4.56
C TYR A 674 -26.74 -5.42 -5.30
N ASP A 675 -27.98 -4.99 -5.05
CA ASP A 675 -28.63 -3.89 -5.76
C ASP A 675 -27.93 -2.56 -5.52
N ASN A 676 -27.78 -1.78 -6.61
CA ASN A 676 -27.11 -0.48 -6.57
C ASN A 676 -25.75 -0.51 -5.89
N GLY A 677 -25.06 -1.66 -5.98
CA GLY A 677 -23.73 -1.85 -5.42
C GLY A 677 -22.70 -0.95 -6.09
N THR A 678 -21.87 -0.27 -5.29
CA THR A 678 -20.79 0.57 -5.81
C THR A 678 -19.43 0.09 -5.32
N CYS A 679 -18.42 0.36 -6.13
CA CYS A 679 -17.05 -0.03 -5.82
C CYS A 679 -16.07 1.10 -6.09
N GLN A 680 -15.00 1.16 -5.30
CA GLN A 680 -13.85 2.07 -5.50
C GLN A 680 -12.56 1.27 -5.44
N VAL A 681 -11.66 1.50 -6.40
CA VAL A 681 -10.36 0.82 -6.41
C VAL A 681 -9.37 1.51 -5.48
N ILE A 682 -8.71 0.73 -4.61
CA ILE A 682 -7.61 1.23 -3.78
C ILE A 682 -6.29 1.12 -4.57
N HIS A 683 -5.61 2.26 -4.76
CA HIS A 683 -4.28 2.31 -5.33
C HIS A 683 -3.39 3.29 -4.54
N ASN A 684 -2.28 2.81 -3.99
CA ASN A 684 -1.33 3.60 -3.19
C ASN A 684 -1.98 4.43 -2.06
N GLY A 685 -3.05 3.89 -1.42
CA GLY A 685 -3.76 4.58 -0.34
C GLY A 685 -4.69 5.72 -0.80
N LYS A 686 -5.04 5.75 -2.08
CA LYS A 686 -6.07 6.62 -2.66
C LYS A 686 -7.21 5.77 -3.21
N LEU A 687 -8.40 6.35 -3.28
CA LEU A 687 -9.58 5.74 -3.87
C LEU A 687 -9.80 6.29 -5.28
N SER A 688 -10.27 5.44 -6.19
CA SER A 688 -10.80 5.87 -7.47
C SER A 688 -12.15 6.58 -7.29
N GLU A 689 -12.69 7.14 -8.36
CA GLU A 689 -14.12 7.44 -8.44
C GLU A 689 -14.93 6.16 -8.21
N ALA A 690 -16.12 6.31 -7.58
CA ALA A 690 -17.03 5.21 -7.38
C ALA A 690 -17.70 4.83 -8.70
N PHE A 691 -17.84 3.54 -8.96
CA PHE A 691 -18.57 3.01 -10.11
C PHE A 691 -19.51 1.90 -9.69
N GLY A 692 -20.61 1.73 -10.42
CA GLY A 692 -21.58 0.67 -10.18
C GLY A 692 -21.03 -0.74 -10.49
N VAL A 693 -21.61 -1.75 -9.88
CA VAL A 693 -21.27 -3.17 -10.07
C VAL A 693 -22.55 -3.94 -10.38
N ASN A 694 -22.77 -4.28 -11.65
CA ASN A 694 -24.04 -4.82 -12.15
C ASN A 694 -23.97 -6.30 -12.55
N THR A 695 -22.77 -6.87 -12.76
CA THR A 695 -22.62 -8.27 -13.18
C THR A 695 -21.80 -9.07 -12.17
N GLY A 696 -21.92 -10.37 -12.24
CA GLY A 696 -21.14 -11.33 -11.45
C GLY A 696 -21.49 -11.38 -9.97
N VAL A 697 -20.81 -12.29 -9.28
CA VAL A 697 -20.83 -12.42 -7.81
C VAL A 697 -19.65 -11.68 -7.18
N ARG A 698 -19.85 -11.11 -6.00
CA ARG A 698 -18.86 -10.28 -5.33
C ARG A 698 -17.69 -11.10 -4.79
N GLN A 699 -16.54 -11.07 -5.43
CA GLN A 699 -15.33 -11.74 -4.91
C GLN A 699 -14.92 -11.14 -3.54
N GLY A 700 -15.18 -11.88 -2.46
CA GLY A 700 -14.96 -11.44 -1.07
C GLY A 700 -16.22 -11.44 -0.19
N CYS A 701 -17.38 -11.73 -0.76
CA CYS A 701 -18.62 -12.06 -0.03
C CYS A 701 -18.60 -13.53 0.41
N LEU A 702 -19.24 -13.84 1.55
CA LEU A 702 -19.33 -15.21 2.06
C LEU A 702 -20.32 -16.06 1.28
N LEU A 703 -21.35 -15.45 0.69
CA LEU A 703 -22.39 -16.13 -0.11
C LEU A 703 -21.94 -16.43 -1.55
N SER A 704 -20.98 -15.68 -2.08
CA SER A 704 -20.58 -15.79 -3.48
C SER A 704 -20.12 -17.19 -3.91
N PRO A 705 -19.36 -17.95 -3.11
CA PRO A 705 -19.03 -19.33 -3.45
C PRO A 705 -20.26 -20.21 -3.62
N MET A 706 -21.21 -20.14 -2.69
CA MET A 706 -22.45 -20.92 -2.73
C MET A 706 -23.33 -20.55 -3.95
N ILE A 707 -23.52 -19.26 -4.20
CA ILE A 707 -24.25 -18.78 -5.38
C ILE A 707 -23.60 -19.29 -6.66
N PHE A 708 -22.28 -19.26 -6.73
CA PHE A 708 -21.55 -19.74 -7.89
C PHE A 708 -21.65 -21.27 -8.07
N LEU A 709 -21.70 -22.04 -6.98
CA LEU A 709 -21.94 -23.49 -7.04
C LEU A 709 -23.29 -23.83 -7.67
N ILE A 710 -24.34 -23.11 -7.30
CA ILE A 710 -25.69 -23.28 -7.90
C ILE A 710 -25.63 -23.05 -9.42
N VAL A 711 -24.91 -22.00 -9.85
CA VAL A 711 -24.78 -21.68 -11.29
C VAL A 711 -24.04 -22.80 -12.03
N VAL A 712 -22.92 -23.26 -11.48
CA VAL A 712 -22.12 -24.32 -12.13
C VAL A 712 -22.91 -25.65 -12.12
N ASP A 713 -23.54 -26.00 -11.01
CA ASP A 713 -24.36 -27.22 -10.91
C ASP A 713 -25.48 -27.23 -11.95
N TRP A 714 -26.18 -26.10 -12.13
CA TRP A 714 -27.21 -25.96 -13.15
C TRP A 714 -26.66 -26.11 -14.58
N ILE A 715 -25.52 -25.43 -14.91
CA ILE A 715 -24.88 -25.55 -16.21
C ILE A 715 -24.52 -27.00 -16.49
N MET A 716 -23.90 -27.68 -15.55
CA MET A 716 -23.45 -29.05 -15.75
C MET A 716 -24.66 -30.03 -15.88
N ARG A 717 -25.76 -29.81 -15.15
CA ARG A 717 -26.99 -30.57 -15.35
C ARG A 717 -27.56 -30.40 -16.76
N GLN A 718 -27.46 -29.23 -17.36
CA GLN A 718 -27.93 -29.01 -18.73
C GLN A 718 -26.95 -29.59 -19.77
N THR A 719 -25.66 -29.65 -19.45
CA THR A 719 -24.61 -30.12 -20.37
C THR A 719 -24.53 -31.64 -20.42
N VAL A 720 -24.60 -32.30 -19.28
CA VAL A 720 -24.47 -33.77 -19.17
C VAL A 720 -25.72 -34.52 -19.73
N GLY A 721 -26.89 -33.89 -19.68
CA GLY A 721 -28.12 -34.50 -20.23
C GLY A 721 -28.52 -35.81 -19.53
N ASN A 722 -29.35 -36.62 -20.22
CA ASN A 722 -29.81 -37.90 -19.74
C ASN A 722 -29.07 -39.09 -20.37
N GLU A 723 -28.16 -38.83 -21.33
CA GLU A 723 -27.39 -39.90 -21.99
C GLU A 723 -26.22 -40.33 -21.11
N LYS A 724 -26.03 -41.61 -20.91
CA LYS A 724 -24.90 -42.18 -20.16
C LYS A 724 -23.72 -42.32 -21.09
N THR A 725 -22.95 -41.23 -21.23
CA THR A 725 -21.77 -41.16 -22.11
C THR A 725 -20.46 -41.30 -21.35
N GLY A 726 -20.49 -41.20 -20.02
CA GLY A 726 -19.34 -41.23 -19.14
C GLY A 726 -18.80 -42.62 -18.86
N ILE A 727 -17.86 -42.69 -17.92
CA ILE A 727 -17.20 -43.92 -17.49
C ILE A 727 -18.12 -44.67 -16.52
N SER A 728 -18.31 -45.99 -16.73
CA SER A 728 -18.98 -46.85 -15.75
C SER A 728 -18.13 -46.91 -14.48
N TRP A 729 -18.58 -46.18 -13.42
CA TRP A 729 -17.87 -46.08 -12.15
C TRP A 729 -18.25 -47.19 -11.18
N THR A 730 -19.49 -47.60 -11.25
CA THR A 730 -20.07 -48.78 -10.54
C THR A 730 -21.11 -49.42 -11.44
N ASP A 731 -21.59 -50.63 -11.08
CA ASP A 731 -22.60 -51.37 -11.84
C ASP A 731 -23.88 -50.57 -12.12
N VAL A 732 -24.14 -49.53 -11.32
CA VAL A 732 -25.39 -48.71 -11.42
C VAL A 732 -25.11 -47.25 -11.70
N LYS A 733 -23.85 -46.77 -11.62
CA LYS A 733 -23.51 -45.35 -11.70
C LYS A 733 -22.40 -45.09 -12.74
N ASN A 734 -22.69 -44.18 -13.66
CA ASN A 734 -21.68 -43.60 -14.56
C ASN A 734 -21.12 -42.29 -13.98
N LEU A 735 -19.85 -42.03 -14.25
CA LEU A 735 -19.16 -40.78 -13.95
C LEU A 735 -19.01 -39.97 -15.26
N GLU A 736 -19.81 -38.92 -15.37
CA GLU A 736 -19.86 -38.10 -16.59
C GLU A 736 -18.85 -36.92 -16.54
N ASP A 737 -18.63 -36.38 -15.34
CA ASP A 737 -17.79 -35.23 -15.12
C ASP A 737 -17.19 -35.18 -13.73
N LEU A 738 -16.16 -34.35 -13.58
CA LEU A 738 -15.48 -34.04 -12.33
C LEU A 738 -15.37 -32.52 -12.18
N ASP A 739 -16.20 -31.94 -11.33
CA ASP A 739 -16.26 -30.49 -11.15
C ASP A 739 -15.45 -29.99 -9.97
N PHE A 740 -14.68 -28.94 -10.17
CA PHE A 740 -14.02 -28.24 -9.09
C PHE A 740 -14.06 -26.72 -9.28
N ALA A 741 -15.02 -26.07 -8.65
CA ALA A 741 -15.08 -24.61 -8.62
C ALA A 741 -13.97 -24.02 -7.74
N ARG A 742 -13.12 -23.18 -8.31
CA ARG A 742 -12.05 -22.46 -7.61
C ARG A 742 -12.28 -20.94 -7.71
N GLY A 743 -12.39 -20.28 -6.54
CA GLY A 743 -12.55 -18.81 -6.43
C GLY A 743 -11.26 -18.00 -6.66
#